data_eaf5945c86d61e54e77e71bb75f22d84
#
_entry.id   eaf5945c86d61e54e77e71bb75f22d84
#
_cell.length_a   1.000
_cell.length_b   1.000
_cell.length_c   1.000
_cell.angle_alpha   90.00
_cell.angle_beta   90.00
_cell.angle_gamma   90.00
#
_symmetry.space_group_name_H-M   'P 1'
#
loop_
_entity.id
_entity.type
_entity.pdbx_description
1 polymer ?
#
loop_
_entity_poly.entity_id
_entity_poly.type
_entity_poly.pdbx_seq_one_letter_code
_entity_poly.pdbx_strand_id
1 'polypeptide(L)'
;MADFDTVLIANRGEIARRIIRTVRAQGLRSVAVYSDADADAPHVREADSAVRIGPAPASESYLDVDAVIRAARESGAQAIHPGYGFLSESVDLAQACAAAGIVFIGPSVEALQIMGDKVTAREQVAARGVPVVPGFDAGGLSDDQIAVRATQVGYPLLVKPSAGGGGKGMEIVLDEAHLDAALASARRVAKAAFSDDALLLERLIARPRHIEVQVFGDTHGTVAAIGERECTLQRRHQKVIEEAPSAGLPDGVRERLFEAAVRAAESVEYVGAGTVEFLVDADAPDEFFFIEMNTRLQVEHPVTEAVTGLDLVALQLSVAAGEALPAVPPVTGHAVEARIYAESPEGGFLPSTGRVLRFDAPAGVRVDAAIETGSEVTGFYDPMIAKIIAHGHDRHAAFEQLDEALSRTVVLGVETNVGFLRTLATNERVMAGDLDTGLIDTLLPFAAASPSPRMVASARIALQHENAAGSAILAAQDNSHRAGGVWAALTDAGAAEVAFLTDGGQVLDAETDAEASLPAAVDADGAVWVSEQGRVARLRPLDRRARMKHRLAARQPESAATTPEARAPMPGNVVAVHVEDGATVSQGEPLVSIEAMKMEHPVLAPHDGTVHLLVAVGDQARRGQPVATVIPHAESADSEGAS
;
A
#
# COMPACT_ATOMS: atom_id res chain seq x y z
N MET A 1 0.31 3.24 -38.73
CA MET A 1 0.78 3.73 -37.41
C MET A 1 -0.31 4.62 -36.87
N ALA A 2 -0.74 4.39 -35.65
CA ALA A 2 -1.64 5.31 -34.96
C ALA A 2 -0.83 6.59 -34.68
N ASP A 3 -1.29 7.71 -35.24
CA ASP A 3 -0.62 9.00 -35.05
C ASP A 3 -1.39 9.76 -33.97
N PHE A 4 -0.80 9.88 -32.76
CA PHE A 4 -1.35 10.66 -31.66
C PHE A 4 -0.28 11.60 -31.11
N ASP A 5 -0.68 12.82 -30.81
CA ASP A 5 0.16 13.87 -30.24
C ASP A 5 -0.24 14.24 -28.80
N THR A 6 -1.39 13.76 -28.36
CA THR A 6 -1.96 14.10 -27.05
C THR A 6 -2.42 12.82 -26.32
N VAL A 7 -1.86 12.59 -25.13
CA VAL A 7 -2.10 11.42 -24.30
C VAL A 7 -2.82 11.84 -23.00
N LEU A 8 -3.99 11.28 -22.75
CA LEU A 8 -4.64 11.40 -21.45
C LEU A 8 -4.12 10.32 -20.50
N ILE A 9 -3.73 10.72 -19.30
CA ILE A 9 -3.27 9.81 -18.25
C ILE A 9 -4.46 9.55 -17.31
N ALA A 10 -5.08 8.37 -17.46
CA ALA A 10 -6.24 7.95 -16.66
C ALA A 10 -5.80 7.39 -15.29
N ASN A 11 -5.00 8.17 -14.57
CA ASN A 11 -4.45 7.78 -13.27
C ASN A 11 -4.04 9.03 -12.47
N ARG A 12 -3.50 8.82 -11.25
CA ARG A 12 -3.10 9.85 -10.31
C ARG A 12 -1.74 9.56 -9.66
N GLY A 13 -1.30 10.48 -8.81
CA GLY A 13 -0.16 10.26 -7.93
C GLY A 13 1.17 10.10 -8.67
N GLU A 14 2.03 9.22 -8.17
CA GLU A 14 3.39 9.08 -8.69
C GLU A 14 3.42 8.52 -10.11
N ILE A 15 2.50 7.57 -10.43
CA ILE A 15 2.46 6.98 -11.77
C ILE A 15 2.00 7.99 -12.83
N ALA A 16 1.05 8.86 -12.51
CA ALA A 16 0.65 9.92 -13.43
C ALA A 16 1.83 10.86 -13.71
N ARG A 17 2.58 11.27 -12.67
CA ARG A 17 3.82 12.08 -12.82
C ARG A 17 4.87 11.35 -13.64
N ARG A 18 5.05 10.04 -13.40
CA ARG A 18 5.98 9.18 -14.14
C ARG A 18 5.65 9.16 -15.64
N ILE A 19 4.37 8.97 -15.98
CA ILE A 19 3.92 8.94 -17.38
C ILE A 19 4.04 10.32 -18.01
N ILE A 20 3.63 11.39 -17.32
CA ILE A 20 3.75 12.79 -17.82
C ILE A 20 5.19 13.11 -18.22
N ARG A 21 6.19 12.68 -17.41
CA ARG A 21 7.61 12.91 -17.72
C ARG A 21 8.01 12.29 -19.06
N THR A 22 7.60 11.03 -19.31
CA THR A 22 7.93 10.34 -20.55
C THR A 22 7.15 10.90 -21.75
N VAL A 23 5.85 11.16 -21.60
CA VAL A 23 5.03 11.80 -22.65
C VAL A 23 5.68 13.10 -23.10
N ARG A 24 6.09 13.95 -22.15
CA ARG A 24 6.79 15.20 -22.45
C ARG A 24 8.16 14.97 -23.09
N ALA A 25 8.95 13.99 -22.62
CA ALA A 25 10.25 13.67 -23.20
C ALA A 25 10.16 13.17 -24.65
N GLN A 26 9.04 12.54 -25.02
CA GLN A 26 8.72 12.13 -26.39
C GLN A 26 8.14 13.27 -27.25
N GLY A 27 8.01 14.49 -26.72
CA GLY A 27 7.45 15.63 -27.43
C GLY A 27 5.94 15.59 -27.60
N LEU A 28 5.24 14.73 -26.86
CA LEU A 28 3.79 14.60 -26.86
C LEU A 28 3.18 15.51 -25.78
N ARG A 29 1.89 15.84 -25.93
CA ARG A 29 1.11 16.60 -24.95
C ARG A 29 0.47 15.66 -23.93
N SER A 30 0.54 16.05 -22.66
CA SER A 30 -0.03 15.32 -21.54
C SER A 30 -1.32 15.97 -21.03
N VAL A 31 -2.34 15.13 -20.78
CA VAL A 31 -3.58 15.54 -20.14
C VAL A 31 -3.74 14.73 -18.86
N ALA A 32 -3.72 15.37 -17.70
CA ALA A 32 -4.04 14.72 -16.44
C ALA A 32 -5.56 14.70 -16.20
N VAL A 33 -6.04 13.67 -15.50
CA VAL A 33 -7.38 13.71 -14.91
C VAL A 33 -7.28 13.85 -13.40
N TYR A 34 -8.31 14.44 -12.77
CA TYR A 34 -8.30 14.59 -11.31
C TYR A 34 -9.71 14.59 -10.72
N SER A 35 -9.83 14.05 -9.50
CA SER A 35 -11.00 14.20 -8.64
C SER A 35 -10.89 15.46 -7.79
N ASP A 36 -11.96 15.83 -7.08
CA ASP A 36 -11.94 16.97 -6.16
C ASP A 36 -10.86 16.88 -5.08
N ALA A 37 -10.52 15.66 -4.64
CA ALA A 37 -9.45 15.45 -3.65
C ALA A 37 -8.04 15.70 -4.20
N ASP A 38 -7.86 15.63 -5.51
CA ASP A 38 -6.56 15.79 -6.18
C ASP A 38 -6.41 17.13 -6.92
N ALA A 39 -7.34 18.08 -6.74
CA ALA A 39 -7.34 19.34 -7.50
C ALA A 39 -6.00 20.10 -7.43
N ASP A 40 -5.32 20.04 -6.28
CA ASP A 40 -4.02 20.66 -6.04
C ASP A 40 -2.84 19.68 -6.11
N ALA A 41 -3.07 18.45 -6.58
CA ALA A 41 -2.02 17.42 -6.62
C ALA A 41 -0.91 17.76 -7.64
N PRO A 42 0.35 17.31 -7.39
CA PRO A 42 1.48 17.62 -8.27
C PRO A 42 1.26 17.23 -9.73
N HIS A 43 0.69 16.07 -10.02
CA HIS A 43 0.46 15.60 -11.39
C HIS A 43 -0.49 16.50 -12.20
N VAL A 44 -1.45 17.16 -11.52
CA VAL A 44 -2.38 18.11 -12.15
C VAL A 44 -1.65 19.36 -12.64
N ARG A 45 -0.69 19.84 -11.83
CA ARG A 45 0.13 21.03 -12.18
C ARG A 45 1.24 20.73 -13.18
N GLU A 46 1.72 19.49 -13.22
CA GLU A 46 2.82 19.06 -14.11
C GLU A 46 2.35 18.75 -15.54
N ALA A 47 1.10 18.33 -15.73
CA ALA A 47 0.55 18.07 -17.05
C ALA A 47 0.37 19.37 -17.87
N ASP A 48 0.36 19.26 -19.21
CA ASP A 48 0.12 20.39 -20.09
C ASP A 48 -1.31 20.91 -19.98
N SER A 49 -2.26 20.05 -19.66
CA SER A 49 -3.63 20.38 -19.28
C SER A 49 -4.21 19.34 -18.33
N ALA A 50 -5.29 19.69 -17.64
CA ALA A 50 -5.95 18.78 -16.71
C ALA A 50 -7.47 18.91 -16.77
N VAL A 51 -8.18 17.79 -16.60
CA VAL A 51 -9.66 17.72 -16.63
C VAL A 51 -10.18 17.09 -15.35
N ARG A 52 -11.14 17.77 -14.71
CA ARG A 52 -11.86 17.25 -13.56
C ARG A 52 -12.79 16.11 -13.99
N ILE A 53 -12.71 14.95 -13.33
CA ILE A 53 -13.52 13.78 -13.66
C ILE A 53 -14.63 13.47 -12.64
N GLY A 54 -14.61 14.03 -11.44
CA GLY A 54 -15.67 13.78 -10.45
C GLY A 54 -15.29 14.16 -9.02
N PRO A 55 -16.12 13.79 -8.04
CA PRO A 55 -15.84 13.97 -6.62
C PRO A 55 -14.73 13.04 -6.13
N ALA A 56 -14.40 13.13 -4.82
CA ALA A 56 -13.29 12.40 -4.22
C ALA A 56 -13.39 10.85 -4.29
N PRO A 57 -14.55 10.20 -4.08
CA PRO A 57 -14.64 8.75 -4.16
C PRO A 57 -14.21 8.21 -5.53
N ALA A 58 -13.37 7.16 -5.53
CA ALA A 58 -12.84 6.58 -6.77
C ALA A 58 -13.93 6.06 -7.70
N SER A 59 -15.02 5.49 -7.14
CA SER A 59 -16.18 4.99 -7.89
C SER A 59 -16.94 6.07 -8.68
N GLU A 60 -16.79 7.33 -8.27
CA GLU A 60 -17.43 8.49 -8.89
C GLU A 60 -16.45 9.35 -9.70
N SER A 61 -15.21 8.88 -9.87
CA SER A 61 -14.14 9.61 -10.57
C SER A 61 -13.21 8.66 -11.34
N TYR A 62 -12.13 8.17 -10.73
CA TYR A 62 -11.10 7.35 -11.40
C TYR A 62 -11.58 5.97 -11.88
N LEU A 63 -12.70 5.47 -11.37
CA LEU A 63 -13.36 4.23 -11.81
C LEU A 63 -14.57 4.47 -12.72
N ASP A 64 -14.89 5.73 -13.04
CA ASP A 64 -15.96 6.10 -13.95
C ASP A 64 -15.45 6.15 -15.40
N VAL A 65 -15.72 5.10 -16.17
CA VAL A 65 -15.31 4.99 -17.58
C VAL A 65 -15.85 6.14 -18.43
N ASP A 66 -17.12 6.52 -18.21
CA ASP A 66 -17.76 7.59 -18.98
C ASP A 66 -17.12 8.95 -18.70
N ALA A 67 -16.73 9.20 -17.44
CA ALA A 67 -16.01 10.42 -17.07
C ALA A 67 -14.63 10.50 -17.72
N VAL A 68 -13.88 9.38 -17.77
CA VAL A 68 -12.57 9.30 -18.43
C VAL A 68 -12.69 9.53 -19.94
N ILE A 69 -13.63 8.85 -20.61
CA ILE A 69 -13.85 9.03 -22.06
C ILE A 69 -14.32 10.45 -22.39
N ARG A 70 -15.18 11.03 -21.57
CA ARG A 70 -15.60 12.43 -21.71
C ARG A 70 -14.40 13.37 -21.61
N ALA A 71 -13.54 13.18 -20.60
CA ALA A 71 -12.32 13.97 -20.43
C ALA A 71 -11.36 13.89 -21.63
N ALA A 72 -11.22 12.68 -22.23
CA ALA A 72 -10.42 12.49 -23.43
C ALA A 72 -10.98 13.26 -24.63
N ARG A 73 -12.30 13.23 -24.83
CA ARG A 73 -12.97 13.98 -25.91
C ARG A 73 -12.87 15.50 -25.70
N GLU A 74 -13.08 15.97 -24.48
CA GLU A 74 -13.01 17.40 -24.13
C GLU A 74 -11.60 17.98 -24.33
N SER A 75 -10.58 17.20 -23.99
CA SER A 75 -9.17 17.62 -24.14
C SER A 75 -8.60 17.39 -25.54
N GLY A 76 -9.30 16.65 -26.40
CA GLY A 76 -8.83 16.25 -27.71
C GLY A 76 -7.73 15.18 -27.67
N ALA A 77 -7.61 14.41 -26.57
CA ALA A 77 -6.65 13.32 -26.46
C ALA A 77 -7.01 12.18 -27.42
N GLN A 78 -6.01 11.69 -28.16
CA GLN A 78 -6.15 10.60 -29.12
C GLN A 78 -5.73 9.25 -28.53
N ALA A 79 -5.03 9.25 -27.40
CA ALA A 79 -4.63 8.04 -26.68
C ALA A 79 -4.88 8.19 -25.18
N ILE A 80 -5.15 7.06 -24.51
CA ILE A 80 -5.31 6.95 -23.06
C ILE A 80 -4.26 6.00 -22.51
N HIS A 81 -3.44 6.48 -21.56
CA HIS A 81 -2.56 5.66 -20.77
C HIS A 81 -3.19 5.39 -19.39
N PRO A 82 -3.56 4.16 -19.05
CA PRO A 82 -4.28 3.85 -17.81
C PRO A 82 -3.34 3.75 -16.58
N GLY A 83 -2.02 3.69 -16.77
CA GLY A 83 -1.06 3.44 -15.71
C GLY A 83 -1.22 2.05 -15.09
N TYR A 84 -1.38 1.98 -13.76
CA TYR A 84 -1.72 0.76 -13.01
C TYR A 84 -2.81 1.04 -11.97
N GLY A 85 -3.53 0.01 -11.52
CA GLY A 85 -4.70 0.15 -10.67
C GLY A 85 -5.87 0.84 -11.38
N PHE A 86 -6.92 1.20 -10.65
CA PHE A 86 -8.15 1.78 -11.20
C PHE A 86 -8.66 1.03 -12.44
N LEU A 87 -8.69 1.68 -13.59
CA LEU A 87 -9.21 1.13 -14.85
C LEU A 87 -8.14 0.49 -15.75
N SER A 88 -6.90 0.27 -15.26
CA SER A 88 -5.81 -0.22 -16.10
C SER A 88 -6.03 -1.62 -16.68
N GLU A 89 -6.84 -2.44 -16.03
CA GLU A 89 -7.21 -3.80 -16.48
C GLU A 89 -8.71 -3.89 -16.82
N SER A 90 -9.37 -2.73 -17.06
CA SER A 90 -10.79 -2.66 -17.35
C SER A 90 -11.09 -2.97 -18.82
N VAL A 91 -11.82 -4.04 -19.03
CA VAL A 91 -12.40 -4.40 -20.33
C VAL A 91 -13.31 -3.29 -20.85
N ASP A 92 -14.12 -2.70 -19.96
CA ASP A 92 -15.07 -1.64 -20.32
C ASP A 92 -14.36 -0.38 -20.82
N LEU A 93 -13.25 0.03 -20.18
CA LEU A 93 -12.47 1.16 -20.66
C LEU A 93 -11.85 0.88 -22.03
N ALA A 94 -11.26 -0.29 -22.24
CA ALA A 94 -10.66 -0.65 -23.51
C ALA A 94 -11.71 -0.68 -24.64
N GLN A 95 -12.90 -1.23 -24.39
CA GLN A 95 -14.03 -1.22 -25.34
C GLN A 95 -14.53 0.20 -25.63
N ALA A 96 -14.67 1.04 -24.58
CA ALA A 96 -15.10 2.42 -24.73
C ALA A 96 -14.10 3.26 -25.52
N CYS A 97 -12.79 3.03 -25.35
CA CYS A 97 -11.73 3.64 -26.15
C CYS A 97 -11.89 3.24 -27.63
N ALA A 98 -12.03 1.95 -27.93
CA ALA A 98 -12.22 1.46 -29.29
C ALA A 98 -13.47 2.08 -29.95
N ALA A 99 -14.59 2.13 -29.22
CA ALA A 99 -15.84 2.74 -29.69
C ALA A 99 -15.72 4.27 -29.92
N ALA A 100 -14.84 4.93 -29.18
CA ALA A 100 -14.56 6.37 -29.32
C ALA A 100 -13.50 6.70 -30.38
N GLY A 101 -12.82 5.71 -30.94
CA GLY A 101 -11.67 5.93 -31.83
C GLY A 101 -10.43 6.46 -31.13
N ILE A 102 -10.29 6.17 -29.82
CA ILE A 102 -9.16 6.56 -28.97
C ILE A 102 -8.26 5.34 -28.78
N VAL A 103 -6.94 5.51 -28.90
CA VAL A 103 -5.96 4.45 -28.67
C VAL A 103 -5.88 4.11 -27.17
N PHE A 104 -6.20 2.89 -26.79
CA PHE A 104 -5.92 2.38 -25.45
C PHE A 104 -4.46 1.91 -25.41
N ILE A 105 -3.62 2.53 -24.59
CA ILE A 105 -2.20 2.16 -24.40
C ILE A 105 -2.14 0.98 -23.43
N GLY A 106 -2.30 -0.22 -23.98
CA GLY A 106 -2.41 -1.47 -23.25
C GLY A 106 -2.76 -2.63 -24.17
N PRO A 107 -3.10 -3.79 -23.62
CA PRO A 107 -3.43 -4.99 -24.39
C PRO A 107 -4.83 -4.92 -25.04
N SER A 108 -5.11 -5.92 -25.86
CA SER A 108 -6.41 -6.10 -26.49
C SER A 108 -7.52 -6.41 -25.46
N VAL A 109 -8.76 -6.13 -25.84
CA VAL A 109 -9.95 -6.50 -25.05
C VAL A 109 -9.97 -8.01 -24.75
N GLU A 110 -9.60 -8.83 -25.72
CA GLU A 110 -9.56 -10.29 -25.58
C GLU A 110 -8.52 -10.75 -24.55
N ALA A 111 -7.31 -10.18 -24.60
CA ALA A 111 -6.26 -10.47 -23.62
C ALA A 111 -6.68 -10.05 -22.18
N LEU A 112 -7.34 -8.89 -22.04
CA LEU A 112 -7.90 -8.44 -20.76
C LEU A 112 -8.97 -9.41 -20.23
N GLN A 113 -9.86 -9.89 -21.09
CA GLN A 113 -10.92 -10.83 -20.69
C GLN A 113 -10.38 -12.18 -20.26
N ILE A 114 -9.46 -12.77 -21.05
CA ILE A 114 -8.88 -14.08 -20.76
C ILE A 114 -8.03 -14.04 -19.49
N MET A 115 -7.11 -13.08 -19.40
CA MET A 115 -6.17 -13.01 -18.28
C MET A 115 -6.78 -12.43 -16.99
N GLY A 116 -7.90 -11.70 -17.09
CA GLY A 116 -8.66 -11.19 -15.95
C GLY A 116 -9.46 -12.27 -15.20
N ASP A 117 -9.72 -13.41 -15.82
CA ASP A 117 -10.37 -14.56 -15.17
C ASP A 117 -9.34 -15.63 -14.81
N LYS A 118 -9.19 -15.90 -13.50
CA LYS A 118 -8.10 -16.77 -12.98
C LYS A 118 -8.18 -18.21 -13.50
N VAL A 119 -9.39 -18.75 -13.65
CA VAL A 119 -9.59 -20.13 -14.12
C VAL A 119 -9.25 -20.21 -15.61
N THR A 120 -9.81 -19.29 -16.40
CA THR A 120 -9.56 -19.21 -17.84
C THR A 120 -8.08 -18.96 -18.14
N ALA A 121 -7.44 -18.01 -17.43
CA ALA A 121 -6.02 -17.73 -17.59
C ALA A 121 -5.15 -18.97 -17.29
N ARG A 122 -5.44 -19.67 -16.17
CA ARG A 122 -4.74 -20.90 -15.78
C ARG A 122 -4.87 -22.00 -16.83
N GLU A 123 -6.08 -22.23 -17.36
CA GLU A 123 -6.32 -23.21 -18.41
C GLU A 123 -5.59 -22.84 -19.71
N GLN A 124 -5.65 -21.57 -20.09
CA GLN A 124 -5.00 -21.03 -21.29
C GLN A 124 -3.49 -21.21 -21.25
N VAL A 125 -2.84 -20.85 -20.14
CA VAL A 125 -1.38 -20.97 -20.01
C VAL A 125 -0.93 -22.43 -19.85
N ALA A 126 -1.70 -23.27 -19.13
CA ALA A 126 -1.43 -24.69 -18.98
C ALA A 126 -1.47 -25.44 -20.34
N ALA A 127 -2.41 -25.07 -21.23
CA ALA A 127 -2.50 -25.61 -22.59
C ALA A 127 -1.26 -25.28 -23.44
N ARG A 128 -0.50 -24.24 -23.06
CA ARG A 128 0.79 -23.86 -23.68
C ARG A 128 2.02 -24.41 -22.95
N GLY A 129 1.81 -25.34 -22.00
CA GLY A 129 2.89 -25.98 -21.24
C GLY A 129 3.57 -25.08 -20.22
N VAL A 130 2.87 -24.03 -19.74
CA VAL A 130 3.31 -23.23 -18.60
C VAL A 130 2.96 -23.98 -17.32
N PRO A 131 3.90 -24.21 -16.40
CA PRO A 131 3.61 -24.90 -15.14
C PRO A 131 2.61 -24.12 -14.28
N VAL A 132 1.58 -24.79 -13.77
CA VAL A 132 0.59 -24.23 -12.85
C VAL A 132 0.60 -25.01 -11.55
N VAL A 133 0.26 -24.37 -10.43
CA VAL A 133 0.23 -25.06 -9.13
C VAL A 133 -0.70 -26.28 -9.23
N PRO A 134 -0.28 -27.50 -8.84
CA PRO A 134 -1.15 -28.67 -8.84
C PRO A 134 -2.42 -28.38 -8.02
N GLY A 135 -3.60 -28.59 -8.64
CA GLY A 135 -4.86 -28.24 -8.01
C GLY A 135 -6.02 -28.44 -8.97
N PHE A 136 -7.22 -28.03 -8.53
CA PHE A 136 -8.44 -28.17 -9.33
C PHE A 136 -9.47 -27.11 -8.98
N ASP A 137 -10.30 -26.76 -9.96
CA ASP A 137 -11.51 -25.98 -9.75
C ASP A 137 -12.57 -26.83 -9.04
N ALA A 138 -13.12 -26.30 -7.94
CA ALA A 138 -14.19 -26.92 -7.16
C ALA A 138 -15.58 -26.44 -7.57
N GLY A 139 -15.69 -25.59 -8.58
CA GLY A 139 -16.97 -25.12 -9.09
C GLY A 139 -17.87 -26.26 -9.53
N GLY A 140 -19.11 -26.30 -9.01
CA GLY A 140 -20.09 -27.35 -9.34
C GLY A 140 -19.82 -28.74 -8.74
N LEU A 141 -18.75 -28.93 -7.94
CA LEU A 141 -18.47 -30.18 -7.25
C LEU A 141 -19.17 -30.25 -5.89
N SER A 142 -19.58 -31.46 -5.47
CA SER A 142 -19.98 -31.71 -4.08
C SER A 142 -18.77 -31.80 -3.16
N ASP A 143 -18.97 -31.59 -1.84
CA ASP A 143 -17.89 -31.65 -0.86
C ASP A 143 -17.21 -33.04 -0.84
N ASP A 144 -17.95 -34.14 -1.01
CA ASP A 144 -17.39 -35.49 -1.18
C ASP A 144 -16.48 -35.60 -2.42
N GLN A 145 -16.86 -34.97 -3.54
CA GLN A 145 -16.05 -34.96 -4.76
C GLN A 145 -14.79 -34.10 -4.59
N ILE A 146 -14.92 -33.00 -3.85
CA ILE A 146 -13.78 -32.14 -3.49
C ILE A 146 -12.80 -32.93 -2.60
N ALA A 147 -13.26 -33.65 -1.57
CA ALA A 147 -12.42 -34.44 -0.68
C ALA A 147 -11.62 -35.52 -1.44
N VAL A 148 -12.26 -36.21 -2.39
CA VAL A 148 -11.57 -37.21 -3.23
C VAL A 148 -10.46 -36.56 -4.07
N ARG A 149 -10.72 -35.41 -4.70
CA ARG A 149 -9.73 -34.70 -5.51
C ARG A 149 -8.62 -34.08 -4.64
N ALA A 150 -8.98 -33.53 -3.47
CA ALA A 150 -8.04 -33.00 -2.50
C ALA A 150 -7.00 -34.06 -2.07
N THR A 151 -7.45 -35.29 -1.80
CA THR A 151 -6.57 -36.42 -1.50
C THR A 151 -5.63 -36.78 -2.66
N GLN A 152 -6.09 -36.62 -3.90
CA GLN A 152 -5.26 -36.86 -5.10
C GLN A 152 -4.18 -35.81 -5.31
N VAL A 153 -4.48 -34.52 -5.01
CA VAL A 153 -3.51 -33.42 -5.05
C VAL A 153 -2.50 -33.55 -3.91
N GLY A 154 -2.95 -34.01 -2.76
CA GLY A 154 -2.14 -34.17 -1.52
C GLY A 154 -2.16 -32.93 -0.64
N TYR A 155 -2.09 -33.14 0.67
CA TYR A 155 -2.02 -32.09 1.69
C TYR A 155 -0.57 -31.68 1.98
N PRO A 156 -0.31 -30.43 2.42
CA PRO A 156 -1.28 -29.38 2.71
C PRO A 156 -1.82 -28.69 1.45
N LEU A 157 -3.05 -28.17 1.55
CA LEU A 157 -3.73 -27.46 0.47
C LEU A 157 -4.04 -26.02 0.86
N LEU A 158 -4.16 -25.17 -0.16
CA LEU A 158 -4.68 -23.81 -0.07
C LEU A 158 -6.04 -23.78 -0.77
N VAL A 159 -7.10 -23.45 -0.03
CA VAL A 159 -8.43 -23.17 -0.56
C VAL A 159 -8.55 -21.68 -0.78
N LYS A 160 -8.95 -21.27 -1.98
CA LYS A 160 -9.11 -19.85 -2.31
C LYS A 160 -10.36 -19.61 -3.16
N PRO A 161 -11.03 -18.43 -3.03
CA PRO A 161 -12.09 -18.04 -3.95
C PRO A 161 -11.59 -18.01 -5.40
N SER A 162 -12.41 -18.50 -6.33
CA SER A 162 -12.11 -18.41 -7.77
C SER A 162 -12.18 -16.97 -8.26
N ALA A 163 -13.11 -16.18 -7.71
CA ALA A 163 -13.25 -14.76 -7.99
C ALA A 163 -12.47 -13.92 -6.97
N GLY A 164 -12.04 -12.70 -7.38
CA GLY A 164 -11.37 -11.74 -6.51
C GLY A 164 -9.85 -11.93 -6.37
N GLY A 165 -9.22 -11.09 -5.54
CA GLY A 165 -7.76 -11.04 -5.34
C GLY A 165 -7.38 -10.61 -3.92
N GLY A 166 -6.07 -10.41 -3.67
CA GLY A 166 -5.57 -9.88 -2.40
C GLY A 166 -5.68 -10.85 -1.21
N GLY A 167 -5.81 -12.17 -1.45
CA GLY A 167 -5.80 -13.18 -0.38
C GLY A 167 -7.06 -13.28 0.49
N LYS A 168 -8.11 -12.52 0.19
CA LYS A 168 -9.35 -12.53 0.98
C LYS A 168 -10.08 -13.86 0.82
N GLY A 169 -10.36 -14.54 1.94
CA GLY A 169 -11.07 -15.83 1.97
C GLY A 169 -10.19 -17.04 1.66
N MET A 170 -8.87 -16.91 1.70
CA MET A 170 -7.96 -18.05 1.61
C MET A 170 -7.88 -18.79 2.95
N GLU A 171 -7.90 -20.14 2.86
CA GLU A 171 -7.82 -21.04 4.01
C GLU A 171 -6.76 -22.12 3.77
N ILE A 172 -5.92 -22.36 4.76
CA ILE A 172 -4.91 -23.44 4.72
C ILE A 172 -5.53 -24.70 5.31
N VAL A 173 -5.43 -25.81 4.56
CA VAL A 173 -5.90 -27.13 4.95
C VAL A 173 -4.70 -28.06 5.13
N LEU A 174 -4.35 -28.34 6.39
CA LEU A 174 -3.18 -29.16 6.72
C LEU A 174 -3.40 -30.65 6.44
N ASP A 175 -4.61 -31.12 6.61
CA ASP A 175 -5.03 -32.51 6.44
C ASP A 175 -6.53 -32.63 6.13
N GLU A 176 -7.00 -33.84 5.84
CA GLU A 176 -8.37 -34.13 5.46
C GLU A 176 -9.40 -33.72 6.53
N ALA A 177 -9.04 -33.82 7.82
CA ALA A 177 -9.96 -33.51 8.92
C ALA A 177 -10.35 -32.03 9.00
N HIS A 178 -9.54 -31.14 8.43
CA HIS A 178 -9.77 -29.69 8.41
C HIS A 178 -10.48 -29.21 7.13
N LEU A 179 -10.67 -30.09 6.12
CA LEU A 179 -11.16 -29.68 4.81
C LEU A 179 -12.57 -29.08 4.84
N ASP A 180 -13.53 -29.77 5.47
CA ASP A 180 -14.93 -29.33 5.49
C ASP A 180 -15.12 -27.96 6.15
N ALA A 181 -14.42 -27.71 7.25
CA ALA A 181 -14.47 -26.43 7.95
C ALA A 181 -13.89 -25.31 7.09
N ALA A 182 -12.78 -25.57 6.39
CA ALA A 182 -12.14 -24.62 5.51
C ALA A 182 -13.01 -24.30 4.29
N LEU A 183 -13.64 -25.29 3.65
CA LEU A 183 -14.57 -25.09 2.54
C LEU A 183 -15.76 -24.22 2.95
N ALA A 184 -16.38 -24.51 4.12
CA ALA A 184 -17.51 -23.75 4.62
C ALA A 184 -17.12 -22.29 4.93
N SER A 185 -15.92 -22.07 5.51
CA SER A 185 -15.39 -20.74 5.78
C SER A 185 -15.10 -19.96 4.49
N ALA A 186 -14.34 -20.57 3.57
CA ALA A 186 -13.96 -19.94 2.30
C ALA A 186 -15.18 -19.56 1.45
N ARG A 187 -16.19 -20.45 1.33
CA ARG A 187 -17.44 -20.15 0.59
C ARG A 187 -18.22 -18.98 1.19
N ARG A 188 -18.33 -18.93 2.53
CA ARG A 188 -19.02 -17.83 3.21
C ARG A 188 -18.36 -16.49 2.92
N VAL A 189 -17.03 -16.44 3.02
CA VAL A 189 -16.27 -15.23 2.74
C VAL A 189 -16.35 -14.86 1.25
N ALA A 190 -16.19 -15.84 0.35
CA ALA A 190 -16.28 -15.64 -1.10
C ALA A 190 -17.65 -15.08 -1.50
N LYS A 191 -18.73 -15.67 -1.00
CA LYS A 191 -20.11 -15.21 -1.24
C LYS A 191 -20.33 -13.79 -0.78
N ALA A 192 -19.84 -13.45 0.42
CA ALA A 192 -20.01 -12.11 0.99
C ALA A 192 -19.18 -11.05 0.25
N ALA A 193 -17.95 -11.39 -0.17
CA ALA A 193 -17.03 -10.43 -0.76
C ALA A 193 -17.17 -10.27 -2.27
N PHE A 194 -17.51 -11.35 -2.99
CA PHE A 194 -17.47 -11.41 -4.45
C PHE A 194 -18.81 -11.82 -5.09
N SER A 195 -19.84 -12.10 -4.27
CA SER A 195 -21.15 -12.64 -4.72
C SER A 195 -21.07 -14.00 -5.42
N ASP A 196 -19.91 -14.65 -5.36
CA ASP A 196 -19.60 -15.95 -5.96
C ASP A 196 -18.99 -16.84 -4.88
N ASP A 197 -19.39 -18.13 -4.79
CA ASP A 197 -18.89 -19.09 -3.82
C ASP A 197 -18.04 -20.22 -4.44
N ALA A 198 -17.67 -20.06 -5.72
CA ALA A 198 -16.76 -20.97 -6.40
C ALA A 198 -15.36 -20.92 -5.77
N LEU A 199 -14.76 -22.09 -5.58
CA LEU A 199 -13.46 -22.24 -4.91
C LEU A 199 -12.47 -22.95 -5.85
N LEU A 200 -11.20 -22.61 -5.69
CA LEU A 200 -10.05 -23.28 -6.27
C LEU A 200 -9.21 -23.88 -5.14
N LEU A 201 -8.84 -25.14 -5.25
CA LEU A 201 -7.95 -25.84 -4.32
C LEU A 201 -6.62 -26.10 -4.99
N GLU A 202 -5.53 -25.73 -4.33
CA GLU A 202 -4.16 -25.89 -4.83
C GLU A 202 -3.23 -26.45 -3.76
N ARG A 203 -2.13 -27.09 -4.19
CA ARG A 203 -1.04 -27.48 -3.29
C ARG A 203 -0.47 -26.25 -2.58
N LEU A 204 -0.32 -26.31 -1.27
CA LEU A 204 0.36 -25.25 -0.54
C LEU A 204 1.87 -25.34 -0.77
N ILE A 205 2.46 -24.24 -1.18
CA ILE A 205 3.92 -24.06 -1.21
C ILE A 205 4.32 -23.53 0.16
N ALA A 206 5.17 -24.23 0.88
CA ALA A 206 5.46 -23.92 2.29
C ALA A 206 6.30 -22.65 2.45
N ARG A 207 7.31 -22.46 1.60
CA ARG A 207 8.17 -21.28 1.58
C ARG A 207 8.15 -20.61 0.20
N PRO A 208 7.03 -19.94 -0.16
CA PRO A 208 6.89 -19.40 -1.50
C PRO A 208 7.72 -18.11 -1.65
N ARG A 209 8.42 -18.01 -2.76
CA ARG A 209 8.97 -16.76 -3.29
C ARG A 209 8.06 -16.28 -4.41
N HIS A 210 7.86 -14.98 -4.49
CA HIS A 210 7.10 -14.34 -5.54
C HIS A 210 8.06 -13.74 -6.56
N ILE A 211 8.23 -14.42 -7.68
CA ILE A 211 9.07 -13.98 -8.78
C ILE A 211 8.17 -13.67 -9.97
N GLU A 212 8.48 -12.60 -10.66
CA GLU A 212 7.69 -12.15 -11.80
C GLU A 212 8.58 -11.81 -12.98
N VAL A 213 8.06 -12.00 -14.19
CA VAL A 213 8.77 -11.71 -15.43
C VAL A 213 8.08 -10.58 -16.16
N GLN A 214 8.83 -9.50 -16.43
CA GLN A 214 8.37 -8.42 -17.29
C GLN A 214 8.32 -8.94 -18.73
N VAL A 215 7.14 -9.00 -19.30
CA VAL A 215 6.95 -9.26 -20.73
C VAL A 215 6.53 -8.00 -21.46
N PHE A 216 6.82 -7.97 -22.74
CA PHE A 216 6.39 -6.90 -23.63
C PHE A 216 6.04 -7.50 -25.00
N GLY A 217 4.87 -7.15 -25.53
CA GLY A 217 4.42 -7.55 -26.85
C GLY A 217 4.25 -6.36 -27.79
N ASP A 218 4.52 -6.55 -29.09
CA ASP A 218 4.22 -5.54 -30.10
C ASP A 218 3.06 -5.97 -31.03
N THR A 219 2.61 -5.05 -31.87
CA THR A 219 1.51 -5.30 -32.84
C THR A 219 1.98 -6.12 -34.06
N HIS A 220 3.24 -6.50 -34.12
CA HIS A 220 3.83 -7.33 -35.20
C HIS A 220 3.94 -8.82 -34.80
N GLY A 221 3.51 -9.16 -33.58
CA GLY A 221 3.54 -10.53 -33.05
C GLY A 221 4.81 -10.90 -32.31
N THR A 222 5.70 -9.94 -32.04
CA THR A 222 6.88 -10.16 -31.21
C THR A 222 6.51 -10.06 -29.73
N VAL A 223 6.86 -11.07 -28.93
CA VAL A 223 6.78 -11.04 -27.46
C VAL A 223 8.17 -11.28 -26.90
N ALA A 224 8.62 -10.44 -25.97
CA ALA A 224 9.92 -10.54 -25.33
C ALA A 224 9.80 -10.53 -23.80
N ALA A 225 10.63 -11.32 -23.11
CA ALA A 225 10.91 -11.18 -21.69
C ALA A 225 12.03 -10.15 -21.49
N ILE A 226 11.81 -9.15 -20.65
CA ILE A 226 12.77 -8.05 -20.41
C ILE A 226 13.66 -8.33 -19.18
N GLY A 227 13.22 -9.20 -18.28
CA GLY A 227 13.90 -9.57 -17.05
C GLY A 227 12.92 -9.98 -15.97
N GLU A 228 13.44 -10.53 -14.90
CA GLU A 228 12.64 -10.90 -13.73
C GLU A 228 12.84 -9.92 -12.57
N ARG A 229 11.84 -9.93 -11.67
CA ARG A 229 11.86 -9.22 -10.39
C ARG A 229 11.53 -10.17 -9.25
N GLU A 230 12.12 -9.91 -8.11
CA GLU A 230 11.79 -10.53 -6.83
C GLU A 230 10.82 -9.64 -6.08
N CYS A 231 9.64 -10.14 -5.75
CA CYS A 231 8.58 -9.41 -5.05
C CYS A 231 8.15 -10.11 -3.76
N THR A 232 9.02 -10.92 -3.20
CA THR A 232 8.73 -11.79 -2.04
C THR A 232 8.54 -11.00 -0.74
N LEU A 233 9.20 -9.84 -0.60
CA LEU A 233 9.03 -8.99 0.59
C LEU A 233 7.69 -8.25 0.54
N GLN A 234 6.67 -8.91 1.08
CA GLN A 234 5.29 -8.43 1.08
C GLN A 234 4.62 -8.64 2.43
N ARG A 235 3.63 -7.82 2.74
CA ARG A 235 2.78 -7.93 3.91
C ARG A 235 1.31 -8.00 3.49
N ARG A 236 0.61 -9.05 3.89
CA ARG A 236 -0.80 -9.27 3.49
C ARG A 236 -1.00 -9.12 1.98
N HIS A 237 -0.11 -9.72 1.18
CA HIS A 237 -0.06 -9.66 -0.29
C HIS A 237 0.21 -8.27 -0.88
N GLN A 238 0.62 -7.29 -0.07
CA GLN A 238 1.07 -5.99 -0.52
C GLN A 238 2.61 -5.98 -0.57
N LYS A 239 3.17 -5.81 -1.75
CA LYS A 239 4.62 -5.73 -1.98
C LYS A 239 5.18 -4.49 -1.25
N VAL A 240 6.37 -4.61 -0.67
CA VAL A 240 7.00 -3.58 0.18
C VAL A 240 8.39 -3.21 -0.34
N ILE A 241 9.20 -4.24 -0.70
CA ILE A 241 10.49 -4.09 -1.37
C ILE A 241 10.51 -5.06 -2.56
N GLU A 242 10.96 -4.56 -3.70
CA GLU A 242 11.15 -5.33 -4.93
C GLU A 242 12.58 -5.13 -5.45
N GLU A 243 13.13 -6.17 -6.06
CA GLU A 243 14.48 -6.11 -6.62
C GLU A 243 14.56 -6.77 -8.00
N ALA A 244 15.53 -6.36 -8.79
CA ALA A 244 15.91 -6.96 -10.06
C ALA A 244 17.44 -6.97 -10.23
N PRO A 245 18.01 -8.11 -10.69
CA PRO A 245 17.39 -9.42 -10.87
C PRO A 245 17.07 -10.11 -9.53
N SER A 246 16.31 -11.22 -9.56
CA SER A 246 15.98 -12.01 -8.37
C SER A 246 17.23 -12.65 -7.75
N ALA A 247 17.34 -12.57 -6.41
CA ALA A 247 18.46 -13.12 -5.66
C ALA A 247 18.47 -14.66 -5.69
N GLY A 248 19.64 -15.25 -5.91
CA GLY A 248 19.85 -16.70 -5.73
C GLY A 248 19.00 -17.60 -6.62
N LEU A 249 18.45 -17.09 -7.71
CA LEU A 249 17.73 -17.90 -8.70
C LEU A 249 18.74 -18.63 -9.58
N PRO A 250 18.68 -19.98 -9.69
CA PRO A 250 19.57 -20.74 -10.57
C PRO A 250 19.43 -20.31 -12.04
N ASP A 251 20.51 -20.22 -12.78
CA ASP A 251 20.52 -19.75 -14.17
C ASP A 251 19.52 -20.51 -15.06
N GLY A 252 19.56 -21.84 -15.06
CA GLY A 252 18.63 -22.65 -15.87
C GLY A 252 17.15 -22.51 -15.46
N VAL A 253 16.85 -21.97 -14.28
CA VAL A 253 15.47 -21.65 -13.84
C VAL A 253 15.05 -20.31 -14.44
N ARG A 254 15.95 -19.34 -14.49
CA ARG A 254 15.70 -18.02 -15.08
C ARG A 254 15.27 -18.13 -16.53
N GLU A 255 16.02 -18.89 -17.34
CA GLU A 255 15.67 -19.12 -18.75
C GLU A 255 14.30 -19.79 -18.89
N ARG A 256 14.01 -20.82 -18.07
CA ARG A 256 12.70 -21.49 -18.10
C ARG A 256 11.55 -20.58 -17.70
N LEU A 257 11.76 -19.67 -16.72
CA LEU A 257 10.77 -18.65 -16.34
C LEU A 257 10.50 -17.71 -17.50
N PHE A 258 11.55 -17.22 -18.18
CA PHE A 258 11.38 -16.34 -19.35
C PHE A 258 10.62 -17.03 -20.48
N GLU A 259 10.97 -18.26 -20.82
CA GLU A 259 10.25 -19.03 -21.82
C GLU A 259 8.79 -19.27 -21.43
N ALA A 260 8.51 -19.57 -20.15
CA ALA A 260 7.15 -19.77 -19.67
C ALA A 260 6.33 -18.47 -19.73
N ALA A 261 6.94 -17.34 -19.36
CA ALA A 261 6.29 -16.03 -19.41
C ALA A 261 5.99 -15.60 -20.86
N VAL A 262 6.92 -15.81 -21.78
CA VAL A 262 6.70 -15.55 -23.21
C VAL A 262 5.56 -16.41 -23.75
N ARG A 263 5.53 -17.73 -23.46
CA ARG A 263 4.43 -18.61 -23.87
C ARG A 263 3.07 -18.20 -23.30
N ALA A 264 3.06 -17.71 -22.03
CA ALA A 264 1.83 -17.19 -21.43
C ALA A 264 1.31 -15.96 -22.18
N ALA A 265 2.17 -15.01 -22.48
CA ALA A 265 1.81 -13.79 -23.21
C ALA A 265 1.43 -14.09 -24.69
N GLU A 266 2.17 -14.97 -25.38
CA GLU A 266 1.84 -15.41 -26.74
C GLU A 266 0.48 -16.11 -26.82
N SER A 267 0.04 -16.77 -25.73
CA SER A 267 -1.23 -17.49 -25.69
C SER A 267 -2.46 -16.60 -25.90
N VAL A 268 -2.31 -15.29 -25.67
CA VAL A 268 -3.36 -14.27 -25.83
C VAL A 268 -2.96 -13.14 -26.78
N GLU A 269 -1.95 -13.37 -27.63
CA GLU A 269 -1.47 -12.37 -28.60
C GLU A 269 -1.19 -11.02 -27.93
N TYR A 270 -0.47 -11.06 -26.79
CA TYR A 270 -0.33 -9.92 -25.88
C TYR A 270 0.39 -8.75 -26.53
N VAL A 271 -0.12 -7.52 -26.31
CA VAL A 271 0.47 -6.27 -26.78
C VAL A 271 0.64 -5.32 -25.60
N GLY A 272 1.76 -4.59 -25.56
CA GLY A 272 2.11 -3.67 -24.47
C GLY A 272 2.88 -4.30 -23.34
N ALA A 273 3.03 -3.56 -22.25
CA ALA A 273 3.70 -4.02 -21.03
C ALA A 273 2.80 -4.96 -20.23
N GLY A 274 3.30 -6.13 -19.86
CA GLY A 274 2.64 -7.08 -19.00
C GLY A 274 3.63 -7.76 -18.06
N THR A 275 3.12 -8.40 -17.02
CA THR A 275 3.93 -9.12 -16.05
C THR A 275 3.32 -10.47 -15.76
N VAL A 276 4.11 -11.53 -15.88
CA VAL A 276 3.70 -12.89 -15.55
C VAL A 276 4.29 -13.24 -14.18
N GLU A 277 3.42 -13.51 -13.22
CA GLU A 277 3.78 -13.80 -11.84
C GLU A 277 3.87 -15.29 -11.58
N PHE A 278 4.92 -15.71 -10.85
CA PHE A 278 5.21 -17.09 -10.51
C PHE A 278 5.46 -17.25 -9.02
N LEU A 279 5.01 -18.39 -8.44
CA LEU A 279 5.52 -18.90 -7.19
C LEU A 279 6.71 -19.80 -7.47
N VAL A 280 7.79 -19.57 -6.73
CA VAL A 280 8.98 -20.44 -6.71
C VAL A 280 9.11 -20.97 -5.29
N ASP A 281 9.32 -22.27 -5.12
CA ASP A 281 9.57 -22.84 -3.80
C ASP A 281 11.01 -22.53 -3.36
N ALA A 282 11.19 -21.84 -2.24
CA ALA A 282 12.53 -21.50 -1.73
C ALA A 282 13.38 -22.75 -1.40
N ASP A 283 12.73 -23.87 -1.03
CA ASP A 283 13.40 -25.14 -0.71
C ASP A 283 13.61 -26.03 -1.95
N ALA A 284 12.89 -25.75 -3.05
CA ALA A 284 13.03 -26.43 -4.35
C ALA A 284 13.00 -25.42 -5.50
N PRO A 285 14.03 -24.55 -5.64
CA PRO A 285 14.00 -23.40 -6.55
C PRO A 285 13.95 -23.81 -8.05
N ASP A 286 14.11 -25.08 -8.36
CA ASP A 286 13.88 -25.62 -9.70
C ASP A 286 12.39 -25.75 -10.07
N GLU A 287 11.47 -25.69 -9.09
CA GLU A 287 10.03 -25.73 -9.28
C GLU A 287 9.45 -24.31 -9.25
N PHE A 288 8.72 -23.96 -10.29
CA PHE A 288 7.97 -22.70 -10.35
C PHE A 288 6.59 -22.90 -10.96
N PHE A 289 5.64 -22.07 -10.57
CA PHE A 289 4.25 -22.21 -10.97
C PHE A 289 3.64 -20.84 -11.27
N PHE A 290 2.92 -20.74 -12.38
CA PHE A 290 2.15 -19.57 -12.75
C PHE A 290 1.10 -19.24 -11.68
N ILE A 291 1.00 -17.96 -11.33
CA ILE A 291 -0.03 -17.41 -10.43
C ILE A 291 -1.08 -16.67 -11.27
N GLU A 292 -0.62 -15.61 -11.93
CA GLU A 292 -1.46 -14.70 -12.73
C GLU A 292 -0.61 -13.92 -13.72
N MET A 293 -1.29 -13.27 -14.67
CA MET A 293 -0.67 -12.29 -15.55
C MET A 293 -1.34 -10.94 -15.34
N ASN A 294 -0.55 -9.97 -14.88
CA ASN A 294 -1.00 -8.59 -14.81
C ASN A 294 -0.87 -7.93 -16.18
N THR A 295 -2.01 -7.51 -16.74
CA THR A 295 -2.14 -7.02 -18.12
C THR A 295 -1.91 -5.51 -18.21
N ARG A 296 -0.94 -5.00 -17.49
CA ARG A 296 -0.62 -3.57 -17.33
C ARG A 296 0.84 -3.37 -16.94
N LEU A 297 1.26 -2.10 -16.91
CA LEU A 297 2.51 -1.72 -16.27
C LEU A 297 2.43 -2.00 -14.75
N GLN A 298 3.50 -2.49 -14.15
CA GLN A 298 3.59 -2.75 -12.72
C GLN A 298 4.14 -1.55 -11.94
N VAL A 299 3.84 -1.49 -10.63
CA VAL A 299 4.37 -0.47 -9.72
C VAL A 299 5.90 -0.51 -9.73
N GLU A 300 6.47 -1.71 -9.67
CA GLU A 300 7.89 -2.04 -9.56
C GLU A 300 8.65 -2.05 -10.89
N HIS A 301 8.03 -1.57 -11.99
CA HIS A 301 8.72 -1.42 -13.29
C HIS A 301 10.06 -0.64 -13.22
N PRO A 302 10.25 0.30 -12.29
CA PRO A 302 11.49 1.06 -12.20
C PRO A 302 12.75 0.24 -11.95
N VAL A 303 12.67 -0.90 -11.24
CA VAL A 303 13.85 -1.75 -11.03
C VAL A 303 14.29 -2.42 -12.34
N THR A 304 13.33 -2.83 -13.18
CA THR A 304 13.63 -3.34 -14.53
C THR A 304 14.25 -2.24 -15.40
N GLU A 305 13.70 -1.03 -15.36
CA GLU A 305 14.28 0.12 -16.08
C GLU A 305 15.70 0.43 -15.63
N ALA A 306 15.95 0.38 -14.31
CA ALA A 306 17.26 0.69 -13.75
C ALA A 306 18.35 -0.31 -14.20
N VAL A 307 18.04 -1.60 -14.33
CA VAL A 307 19.02 -2.61 -14.72
C VAL A 307 19.14 -2.81 -16.23
N THR A 308 18.16 -2.34 -17.03
CA THR A 308 18.17 -2.49 -18.49
C THR A 308 18.45 -1.19 -19.24
N GLY A 309 18.23 -0.05 -18.59
CA GLY A 309 18.31 1.26 -19.23
C GLY A 309 17.12 1.60 -20.14
N LEU A 310 16.08 0.76 -20.18
CA LEU A 310 14.85 1.00 -20.95
C LEU A 310 13.92 1.97 -20.20
N ASP A 311 13.13 2.73 -20.95
CA ASP A 311 11.94 3.42 -20.46
C ASP A 311 10.70 2.62 -20.92
N LEU A 312 10.07 1.87 -20.00
CA LEU A 312 8.94 1.01 -20.34
C LEU A 312 7.69 1.80 -20.73
N VAL A 313 7.50 3.02 -20.23
CA VAL A 313 6.42 3.91 -20.66
C VAL A 313 6.67 4.42 -22.09
N ALA A 314 7.92 4.73 -22.43
CA ALA A 314 8.27 5.09 -23.82
C ALA A 314 7.99 3.92 -24.78
N LEU A 315 8.34 2.69 -24.37
CA LEU A 315 8.01 1.49 -25.16
C LEU A 315 6.50 1.30 -25.33
N GLN A 316 5.70 1.56 -24.27
CA GLN A 316 4.24 1.48 -24.37
C GLN A 316 3.69 2.50 -25.39
N LEU A 317 4.21 3.73 -25.39
CA LEU A 317 3.82 4.75 -26.37
C LEU A 317 4.22 4.36 -27.80
N SER A 318 5.46 3.87 -28.01
CA SER A 318 5.96 3.43 -29.31
C SER A 318 5.17 2.25 -29.87
N VAL A 319 4.90 1.22 -29.04
CA VAL A 319 4.09 0.06 -29.46
C VAL A 319 2.65 0.47 -29.78
N ALA A 320 2.06 1.36 -28.98
CA ALA A 320 0.72 1.88 -29.23
C ALA A 320 0.65 2.72 -30.54
N ALA A 321 1.77 3.35 -30.91
CA ALA A 321 1.92 4.01 -32.21
C ALA A 321 2.15 3.02 -33.38
N GLY A 322 2.35 1.72 -33.10
CA GLY A 322 2.55 0.66 -34.10
C GLY A 322 4.02 0.39 -34.44
N GLU A 323 4.96 0.82 -33.59
CA GLU A 323 6.39 0.50 -33.76
C GLU A 323 6.69 -0.91 -33.23
N ALA A 324 7.72 -1.54 -33.84
CA ALA A 324 8.21 -2.84 -33.38
C ALA A 324 9.08 -2.69 -32.12
N LEU A 325 9.09 -3.74 -31.28
CA LEU A 325 9.95 -3.79 -30.11
C LEU A 325 11.43 -3.74 -30.48
N PRO A 326 12.25 -2.92 -29.79
CA PRO A 326 13.70 -2.98 -29.93
C PRO A 326 14.27 -4.26 -29.32
N ALA A 327 15.52 -4.58 -29.65
CA ALA A 327 16.24 -5.65 -28.98
C ALA A 327 16.36 -5.35 -27.48
N VAL A 328 16.09 -6.35 -26.64
CA VAL A 328 16.21 -6.24 -25.18
C VAL A 328 17.69 -6.13 -24.80
N PRO A 329 18.11 -5.06 -24.10
CA PRO A 329 19.48 -4.93 -23.64
C PRO A 329 19.80 -5.94 -22.51
N PRO A 330 21.08 -6.29 -22.32
CA PRO A 330 21.47 -7.12 -21.20
C PRO A 330 21.23 -6.41 -19.86
N VAL A 331 20.88 -7.17 -18.84
CA VAL A 331 20.77 -6.69 -17.46
C VAL A 331 22.15 -6.31 -16.92
N THR A 332 22.26 -5.16 -16.27
CA THR A 332 23.50 -4.64 -15.67
C THR A 332 23.30 -4.19 -14.24
N GLY A 333 24.16 -4.66 -13.33
CA GLY A 333 24.06 -4.32 -11.91
C GLY A 333 22.86 -4.96 -11.22
N HIS A 334 22.38 -4.29 -10.19
CA HIS A 334 21.23 -4.70 -9.37
C HIS A 334 20.44 -3.47 -8.92
N ALA A 335 19.13 -3.53 -8.97
CA ALA A 335 18.26 -2.45 -8.51
C ALA A 335 17.29 -2.95 -7.45
N VAL A 336 16.98 -2.07 -6.49
CA VAL A 336 16.02 -2.32 -5.41
C VAL A 336 15.08 -1.13 -5.32
N GLU A 337 13.78 -1.39 -5.28
CA GLU A 337 12.72 -0.41 -5.02
C GLU A 337 12.15 -0.63 -3.63
N ALA A 338 11.90 0.45 -2.89
CA ALA A 338 11.13 0.44 -1.65
C ALA A 338 9.90 1.34 -1.79
N ARG A 339 8.73 0.81 -1.45
CA ARG A 339 7.46 1.55 -1.48
C ARG A 339 7.25 2.27 -0.16
N ILE A 340 7.17 3.60 -0.21
CA ILE A 340 6.84 4.40 0.96
C ILE A 340 5.32 4.53 1.05
N TYR A 341 4.77 3.96 2.13
CA TYR A 341 3.35 4.05 2.47
C TYR A 341 3.13 5.04 3.62
N ALA A 342 2.05 5.81 3.54
CA ALA A 342 1.56 6.63 4.64
C ALA A 342 0.78 5.74 5.63
N GLU A 343 1.53 5.03 6.48
CA GLU A 343 1.01 4.08 7.46
C GLU A 343 1.92 4.04 8.70
N SER A 344 1.38 3.58 9.82
CA SER A 344 2.10 3.46 11.09
C SER A 344 2.47 1.99 11.37
N PRO A 345 3.71 1.55 11.10
CA PRO A 345 4.14 0.20 11.41
C PRO A 345 4.02 -0.15 12.89
N GLU A 346 4.34 0.78 13.77
CA GLU A 346 4.21 0.65 15.22
C GLU A 346 2.76 0.53 15.68
N GLY A 347 1.83 1.11 14.93
CA GLY A 347 0.39 1.03 15.12
C GLY A 347 -0.26 -0.14 14.37
N GLY A 348 0.51 -1.16 13.94
CA GLY A 348 -0.02 -2.29 13.17
C GLY A 348 -0.32 -1.95 11.71
N PHE A 349 0.41 -0.98 11.16
CA PHE A 349 0.28 -0.48 9.79
C PHE A 349 -1.08 0.17 9.49
N LEU A 350 -1.62 0.86 10.48
CA LEU A 350 -2.81 1.69 10.27
C LEU A 350 -2.49 2.84 9.31
N PRO A 351 -3.40 3.18 8.38
CA PRO A 351 -3.23 4.30 7.48
C PRO A 351 -3.06 5.62 8.23
N SER A 352 -2.17 6.47 7.73
CA SER A 352 -1.93 7.82 8.23
C SER A 352 -2.36 8.85 7.18
N THR A 353 -3.25 9.75 7.56
CA THR A 353 -3.74 10.83 6.70
C THR A 353 -3.37 12.18 7.27
N GLY A 354 -3.28 13.19 6.41
CA GLY A 354 -2.99 14.55 6.83
C GLY A 354 -2.14 15.33 5.85
N ARG A 355 -1.77 16.54 6.26
CA ARG A 355 -0.94 17.41 5.44
C ARG A 355 0.54 17.08 5.60
N VAL A 356 1.23 16.91 4.49
CA VAL A 356 2.69 16.78 4.44
C VAL A 356 3.32 18.13 4.79
N LEU A 357 3.85 18.25 6.00
CA LEU A 357 4.47 19.49 6.50
C LEU A 357 5.84 19.73 5.86
N ARG A 358 6.55 18.64 5.56
CA ARG A 358 7.85 18.65 4.89
C ARG A 358 8.09 17.33 4.18
N PHE A 359 8.56 17.40 2.95
CA PHE A 359 9.06 16.28 2.17
C PHE A 359 10.42 16.63 1.58
N ASP A 360 11.47 15.92 2.01
CA ASP A 360 12.80 16.00 1.42
C ASP A 360 13.12 14.65 0.77
N ALA A 361 13.16 14.62 -0.55
CA ALA A 361 13.56 13.45 -1.31
C ALA A 361 15.09 13.24 -1.22
N PRO A 362 15.58 12.00 -1.06
CA PRO A 362 17.01 11.71 -1.02
C PRO A 362 17.66 11.96 -2.40
N ALA A 363 18.87 12.52 -2.38
CA ALA A 363 19.67 12.68 -3.58
C ALA A 363 20.47 11.43 -3.91
N GLY A 364 20.81 11.24 -5.19
CA GLY A 364 21.67 10.14 -5.67
C GLY A 364 20.93 8.84 -6.00
N VAL A 365 19.62 8.80 -5.83
CA VAL A 365 18.72 7.71 -6.21
C VAL A 365 17.54 8.24 -7.01
N ARG A 366 16.81 7.35 -7.70
CA ARG A 366 15.54 7.72 -8.32
C ARG A 366 14.44 7.76 -7.27
N VAL A 367 13.61 8.81 -7.31
CA VAL A 367 12.43 8.95 -6.47
C VAL A 367 11.23 9.25 -7.34
N ASP A 368 10.24 8.37 -7.30
CA ASP A 368 8.93 8.58 -7.91
C ASP A 368 7.93 8.89 -6.79
N ALA A 369 7.51 10.15 -6.65
CA ALA A 369 6.69 10.62 -5.53
C ALA A 369 5.37 11.24 -6.00
N ALA A 370 4.29 10.89 -5.29
CA ALA A 370 2.96 11.50 -5.46
C ALA A 370 2.83 12.83 -4.71
N ILE A 371 3.71 13.05 -3.73
CA ILE A 371 3.64 14.15 -2.78
C ILE A 371 4.79 15.16 -2.94
N GLU A 372 4.57 16.32 -2.36
CA GLU A 372 5.57 17.35 -2.07
C GLU A 372 5.20 18.04 -0.75
N THR A 373 6.04 18.93 -0.24
CA THR A 373 5.71 19.75 0.94
C THR A 373 4.42 20.53 0.67
N GLY A 374 3.43 20.38 1.55
CA GLY A 374 2.11 21.00 1.46
C GLY A 374 1.02 20.10 0.86
N SER A 375 1.36 18.94 0.28
CA SER A 375 0.38 17.97 -0.23
C SER A 375 -0.53 17.43 0.88
N GLU A 376 -1.75 17.05 0.52
CA GLU A 376 -2.70 16.39 1.42
C GLU A 376 -2.73 14.88 1.12
N VAL A 377 -2.50 14.05 2.15
CA VAL A 377 -2.69 12.60 2.08
C VAL A 377 -4.08 12.29 2.60
N THR A 378 -4.97 11.88 1.69
CA THR A 378 -6.38 11.63 1.99
C THR A 378 -6.67 10.15 2.21
N GLY A 379 -7.78 9.81 2.85
CA GLY A 379 -8.23 8.42 3.04
C GLY A 379 -8.95 7.79 1.84
N PHE A 380 -9.07 8.50 0.70
CA PHE A 380 -9.84 8.03 -0.46
C PHE A 380 -9.09 7.05 -1.35
N TYR A 381 -7.76 7.07 -1.35
CA TYR A 381 -6.90 6.31 -2.27
C TYR A 381 -5.86 5.48 -1.54
N ASP A 382 -5.07 4.72 -2.31
CA ASP A 382 -3.99 3.90 -1.80
C ASP A 382 -2.98 4.72 -0.97
N PRO A 383 -2.46 4.19 0.15
CA PRO A 383 -1.54 4.91 1.02
C PRO A 383 -0.13 5.09 0.46
N MET A 384 0.20 4.52 -0.71
CA MET A 384 1.52 4.68 -1.32
C MET A 384 1.75 6.12 -1.77
N ILE A 385 2.74 6.78 -1.17
CA ILE A 385 3.05 8.19 -1.41
C ILE A 385 4.31 8.42 -2.22
N ALA A 386 5.24 7.45 -2.22
CA ALA A 386 6.47 7.52 -3.01
C ALA A 386 7.11 6.14 -3.16
N LYS A 387 8.08 6.04 -4.09
CA LYS A 387 8.99 4.92 -4.26
C LYS A 387 10.41 5.44 -4.31
N ILE A 388 11.33 4.73 -3.68
CA ILE A 388 12.77 5.00 -3.76
C ILE A 388 13.42 3.82 -4.46
N ILE A 389 14.16 4.10 -5.54
CA ILE A 389 14.81 3.10 -6.36
C ILE A 389 16.31 3.36 -6.33
N ALA A 390 17.07 2.41 -5.77
CA ALA A 390 18.52 2.40 -5.74
C ALA A 390 19.08 1.40 -6.77
N HIS A 391 20.21 1.73 -7.39
CA HIS A 391 20.89 0.88 -8.36
C HIS A 391 22.38 0.80 -8.01
N GLY A 392 22.89 -0.41 -7.80
CA GLY A 392 24.29 -0.70 -7.50
C GLY A 392 24.93 -1.61 -8.55
N HIS A 393 26.26 -1.74 -8.49
CA HIS A 393 27.00 -2.67 -9.35
C HIS A 393 26.72 -4.15 -8.99
N ASP A 394 26.25 -4.38 -7.78
CA ASP A 394 25.76 -5.66 -7.28
C ASP A 394 24.61 -5.45 -6.27
N ARG A 395 24.05 -6.55 -5.77
CA ARG A 395 22.93 -6.54 -4.84
C ARG A 395 23.26 -5.84 -3.52
N HIS A 396 24.43 -6.10 -2.95
CA HIS A 396 24.86 -5.51 -1.68
C HIS A 396 24.93 -3.97 -1.80
N ALA A 397 25.60 -3.48 -2.85
CA ALA A 397 25.70 -2.04 -3.11
C ALA A 397 24.34 -1.38 -3.34
N ALA A 398 23.38 -2.07 -3.99
CA ALA A 398 22.03 -1.55 -4.19
C ALA A 398 21.26 -1.41 -2.86
N PHE A 399 21.33 -2.40 -1.97
CA PHE A 399 20.69 -2.36 -0.65
C PHE A 399 21.35 -1.35 0.29
N GLU A 400 22.69 -1.22 0.29
CA GLU A 400 23.39 -0.18 1.05
C GLU A 400 22.95 1.22 0.60
N GLN A 401 22.87 1.44 -0.70
CA GLN A 401 22.41 2.71 -1.27
C GLN A 401 20.94 2.99 -0.94
N LEU A 402 20.09 1.95 -0.93
CA LEU A 402 18.70 2.07 -0.51
C LEU A 402 18.58 2.48 0.96
N ASP A 403 19.30 1.80 1.88
CA ASP A 403 19.26 2.15 3.31
C ASP A 403 19.78 3.58 3.56
N GLU A 404 20.85 3.97 2.87
CA GLU A 404 21.36 5.34 2.95
C GLU A 404 20.32 6.36 2.45
N ALA A 405 19.65 6.08 1.32
CA ALA A 405 18.60 6.94 0.78
C ALA A 405 17.41 7.04 1.73
N LEU A 406 16.93 5.91 2.27
CA LEU A 406 15.84 5.86 3.25
C LEU A 406 16.23 6.64 4.53
N SER A 407 17.49 6.57 4.98
CA SER A 407 17.97 7.31 6.16
C SER A 407 17.90 8.83 5.98
N ARG A 408 18.00 9.31 4.75
CA ARG A 408 17.93 10.74 4.37
C ARG A 408 16.54 11.19 3.95
N THR A 409 15.61 10.26 3.80
CA THR A 409 14.22 10.57 3.45
C THR A 409 13.52 11.22 4.62
N VAL A 410 12.90 12.38 4.38
CA VAL A 410 12.14 13.11 5.38
C VAL A 410 10.69 13.25 4.91
N VAL A 411 9.76 12.72 5.69
CA VAL A 411 8.31 12.94 5.53
C VAL A 411 7.77 13.33 6.90
N LEU A 412 7.31 14.57 7.07
CA LEU A 412 6.72 15.05 8.32
C LEU A 412 5.25 15.42 8.09
N GLY A 413 4.41 15.19 9.10
CA GLY A 413 2.98 15.48 9.08
C GLY A 413 2.11 14.24 8.90
N VAL A 414 2.66 13.15 8.38
CA VAL A 414 2.06 11.82 8.33
C VAL A 414 3.07 10.77 8.80
N GLU A 415 2.57 9.69 9.40
CA GLU A 415 3.41 8.53 9.74
C GLU A 415 3.70 7.74 8.46
N THR A 416 4.89 7.13 8.37
CA THR A 416 5.30 6.34 7.21
C THR A 416 6.06 5.08 7.62
N ASN A 417 6.13 4.12 6.70
CA ASN A 417 6.87 2.88 6.89
C ASN A 417 8.40 3.00 6.67
N VAL A 418 8.96 4.20 6.50
CA VAL A 418 10.40 4.40 6.19
C VAL A 418 11.31 3.72 7.20
N GLY A 419 11.05 3.85 8.50
CA GLY A 419 11.84 3.17 9.54
C GLY A 419 11.78 1.64 9.45
N PHE A 420 10.63 1.09 9.09
CA PHE A 420 10.45 -0.33 8.86
C PHE A 420 11.17 -0.81 7.58
N LEU A 421 11.11 -0.04 6.50
CA LEU A 421 11.86 -0.32 5.25
C LEU A 421 13.36 -0.42 5.51
N ARG A 422 13.93 0.45 6.34
CA ARG A 422 15.33 0.38 6.75
C ARG A 422 15.66 -0.90 7.51
N THR A 423 14.77 -1.31 8.41
CA THR A 423 14.92 -2.59 9.13
C THR A 423 14.93 -3.78 8.16
N LEU A 424 14.09 -3.76 7.12
CA LEU A 424 14.08 -4.78 6.08
C LEU A 424 15.36 -4.73 5.23
N ALA A 425 15.76 -3.54 4.76
CA ALA A 425 16.94 -3.37 3.90
C ALA A 425 18.25 -3.82 4.55
N THR A 426 18.31 -3.80 5.89
CA THR A 426 19.49 -4.22 6.68
C THR A 426 19.31 -5.57 7.37
N ASN A 427 18.20 -6.28 7.16
CA ASN A 427 17.94 -7.57 7.77
C ASN A 427 18.88 -8.65 7.22
N GLU A 428 19.46 -9.48 8.09
CA GLU A 428 20.44 -10.50 7.72
C GLU A 428 19.90 -11.52 6.69
N ARG A 429 18.64 -11.98 6.86
CA ARG A 429 18.01 -12.91 5.91
C ARG A 429 17.78 -12.24 4.56
N VAL A 430 17.30 -10.97 4.56
CA VAL A 430 17.13 -10.20 3.34
C VAL A 430 18.46 -10.03 2.61
N MET A 431 19.51 -9.64 3.34
CA MET A 431 20.85 -9.46 2.75
C MET A 431 21.43 -10.77 2.23
N ALA A 432 21.14 -11.90 2.85
CA ALA A 432 21.55 -13.23 2.41
C ALA A 432 20.74 -13.77 1.21
N GLY A 433 19.60 -13.12 0.85
CA GLY A 433 18.68 -13.63 -0.17
C GLY A 433 17.84 -14.82 0.30
N ASP A 434 17.79 -15.10 1.61
CA ASP A 434 16.92 -16.13 2.21
C ASP A 434 15.51 -15.57 2.40
N LEU A 435 14.76 -15.56 1.29
CA LEU A 435 13.46 -14.90 1.18
C LEU A 435 12.32 -15.93 1.13
N ASP A 436 11.24 -15.63 1.82
CA ASP A 436 9.92 -16.22 1.65
C ASP A 436 8.84 -15.20 2.03
N THR A 437 7.60 -15.39 1.56
CA THR A 437 6.51 -14.42 1.78
C THR A 437 6.09 -14.27 3.24
N GLY A 438 6.50 -15.17 4.13
CA GLY A 438 6.26 -15.10 5.57
C GLY A 438 7.35 -14.32 6.34
N LEU A 439 8.44 -13.90 5.69
CA LEU A 439 9.58 -13.28 6.37
C LEU A 439 9.17 -12.04 7.16
N ILE A 440 8.38 -11.16 6.58
CA ILE A 440 7.94 -9.91 7.24
C ILE A 440 7.14 -10.22 8.52
N ASP A 441 6.30 -11.24 8.53
CA ASP A 441 5.50 -11.59 9.70
C ASP A 441 6.37 -12.01 10.90
N THR A 442 7.57 -12.52 10.65
CA THR A 442 8.54 -12.86 11.72
C THR A 442 9.15 -11.64 12.41
N LEU A 443 9.02 -10.46 11.81
CA LEU A 443 9.53 -9.19 12.34
C LEU A 443 8.46 -8.38 13.07
N LEU A 444 7.25 -8.89 13.15
CA LEU A 444 6.12 -8.23 13.79
C LEU A 444 5.87 -8.77 15.22
N PRO A 445 5.33 -7.97 16.14
CA PRO A 445 4.99 -6.55 15.96
C PRO A 445 6.24 -5.66 15.87
N PHE A 446 6.18 -4.63 15.01
CA PHE A 446 7.26 -3.66 14.88
C PHE A 446 7.22 -2.69 16.07
N ALA A 447 8.30 -2.63 16.81
CA ALA A 447 8.36 -1.81 18.02
C ALA A 447 8.81 -0.39 17.73
N ALA A 448 8.08 0.59 18.28
CA ALA A 448 8.51 1.98 18.26
C ALA A 448 9.81 2.18 19.05
N ALA A 449 10.80 2.79 18.42
CA ALA A 449 11.98 3.25 19.15
C ALA A 449 11.66 4.56 19.85
N SER A 450 12.10 4.69 21.12
CA SER A 450 12.00 5.97 21.83
C SER A 450 12.74 7.07 21.08
N PRO A 451 12.17 8.30 21.01
CA PRO A 451 12.84 9.43 20.41
C PRO A 451 14.20 9.69 21.04
N SER A 452 15.19 9.99 20.22
CA SER A 452 16.54 10.30 20.71
C SER A 452 16.58 11.65 21.44
N PRO A 453 17.57 11.90 22.31
CA PRO A 453 17.78 13.21 22.92
C PRO A 453 17.92 14.32 21.86
N ARG A 454 18.51 14.03 20.69
CA ARG A 454 18.63 14.97 19.57
C ARG A 454 17.27 15.34 18.97
N MET A 455 16.37 14.38 18.81
CA MET A 455 15.01 14.63 18.33
C MET A 455 14.27 15.56 19.31
N VAL A 456 14.36 15.29 20.61
CA VAL A 456 13.71 16.11 21.65
C VAL A 456 14.29 17.54 21.68
N ALA A 457 15.62 17.69 21.56
CA ALA A 457 16.28 18.99 21.48
C ALA A 457 15.85 19.77 20.21
N SER A 458 15.79 19.09 19.05
CA SER A 458 15.34 19.69 17.79
C SER A 458 13.88 20.12 17.83
N ALA A 459 13.01 19.35 18.49
CA ALA A 459 11.62 19.73 18.71
C ALA A 459 11.52 21.02 19.53
N ARG A 460 12.31 21.16 20.58
CA ARG A 460 12.37 22.40 21.38
C ARG A 460 12.79 23.60 20.53
N ILE A 461 13.83 23.45 19.71
CA ILE A 461 14.33 24.51 18.83
C ILE A 461 13.24 24.90 17.81
N ALA A 462 12.57 23.95 17.20
CA ALA A 462 11.50 24.21 16.23
C ALA A 462 10.36 25.01 16.86
N LEU A 463 9.92 24.67 18.09
CA LEU A 463 8.91 25.45 18.82
C LEU A 463 9.37 26.88 19.12
N GLN A 464 10.65 27.09 19.44
CA GLN A 464 11.19 28.43 19.71
C GLN A 464 11.17 29.31 18.44
N HIS A 465 11.53 28.74 17.28
CA HIS A 465 11.47 29.44 16.01
C HIS A 465 10.05 29.82 15.60
N GLU A 466 9.08 28.90 15.75
CA GLU A 466 7.68 29.15 15.44
C GLU A 466 7.10 30.26 16.34
N ASN A 467 7.45 30.26 17.62
CA ASN A 467 7.06 31.30 18.57
C ASN A 467 7.64 32.67 18.24
N ALA A 468 8.91 32.71 17.80
CA ALA A 468 9.53 33.96 17.38
C ALA A 468 8.85 34.54 16.13
N ALA A 469 8.54 33.69 15.16
CA ALA A 469 7.81 34.07 13.94
C ALA A 469 6.38 34.54 14.25
N GLY A 470 5.66 33.80 15.10
CA GLY A 470 4.30 34.16 15.54
C GLY A 470 4.25 35.44 16.35
N SER A 471 5.24 35.68 17.22
CA SER A 471 5.34 36.95 17.99
C SER A 471 5.62 38.14 17.08
N ALA A 472 6.40 37.98 16.01
CA ALA A 472 6.64 39.03 15.02
C ALA A 472 5.38 39.37 14.22
N ILE A 473 4.54 38.38 13.89
CA ILE A 473 3.26 38.56 13.18
C ILE A 473 2.22 39.21 14.11
N LEU A 474 2.16 38.83 15.40
CA LEU A 474 1.24 39.40 16.38
C LEU A 474 1.63 40.85 16.76
N ALA A 475 2.90 41.18 16.77
CA ALA A 475 3.35 42.57 16.94
C ALA A 475 2.94 43.48 15.77
N ALA A 476 2.64 42.90 14.60
CA ALA A 476 2.12 43.61 13.42
C ALA A 476 0.58 43.67 13.35
N GLN A 477 -0.14 42.88 14.16
CA GLN A 477 -1.60 42.84 14.23
C GLN A 477 -2.05 42.95 15.69
N ASP A 478 -2.51 44.12 16.06
CA ASP A 478 -3.06 44.42 17.40
C ASP A 478 -4.36 43.60 17.66
N ASN A 479 -4.21 42.40 18.24
CA ASN A 479 -5.35 41.57 18.66
C ASN A 479 -5.05 40.77 19.94
N SER A 480 -5.55 41.28 21.06
CA SER A 480 -5.29 40.85 22.45
C SER A 480 -6.06 39.60 22.94
N HIS A 481 -6.51 38.66 22.08
CA HIS A 481 -7.44 37.58 22.52
C HIS A 481 -7.09 36.14 22.11
N ARG A 482 -5.83 35.80 21.87
CA ARG A 482 -5.44 34.38 21.68
C ARG A 482 -4.20 33.99 22.48
N ALA A 483 -4.27 34.14 23.79
CA ALA A 483 -3.26 33.62 24.72
C ALA A 483 -3.87 32.50 25.57
N GLY A 484 -3.93 31.29 25.03
CA GLY A 484 -4.35 30.10 25.76
C GLY A 484 -3.93 28.85 25.01
N GLY A 485 -2.99 28.11 25.54
CA GLY A 485 -2.53 26.86 24.96
C GLY A 485 -1.00 26.72 25.03
N VAL A 486 -0.41 26.22 24.00
CA VAL A 486 1.04 25.94 23.87
C VAL A 486 1.92 27.17 24.16
N TRP A 487 1.42 28.39 23.90
CA TRP A 487 2.10 29.68 24.16
C TRP A 487 2.40 29.93 25.64
N ALA A 488 1.52 29.49 26.53
CA ALA A 488 1.70 29.68 27.97
C ALA A 488 2.81 28.77 28.54
N ALA A 489 3.01 27.59 27.94
CA ALA A 489 4.04 26.63 28.38
C ALA A 489 5.47 27.13 28.17
N LEU A 490 5.68 27.94 27.14
CA LEU A 490 7.02 28.46 26.79
C LEU A 490 7.36 29.81 27.46
N THR A 491 6.32 30.64 27.76
CA THR A 491 6.52 31.94 28.36
C THR A 491 6.65 31.91 29.88
N ASP A 492 5.94 30.95 30.55
CA ASP A 492 5.96 30.85 32.03
C ASP A 492 7.15 30.07 32.61
N ALA A 493 7.77 29.18 31.83
CA ALA A 493 8.81 28.27 32.35
C ALA A 493 10.26 28.65 31.99
N GLY A 494 10.46 29.67 31.15
CA GLY A 494 11.79 29.84 30.50
C GLY A 494 12.11 28.61 29.62
N ALA A 495 12.83 28.79 28.54
CA ALA A 495 13.10 27.75 27.50
C ALA A 495 13.75 26.45 28.00
N ALA A 496 14.07 26.34 29.28
CA ALA A 496 14.83 25.25 29.90
C ALA A 496 13.98 24.08 30.44
N GLU A 497 12.64 24.19 30.54
CA GLU A 497 11.78 23.18 31.19
C GLU A 497 10.68 22.58 30.31
N VAL A 498 10.79 22.62 29.00
CA VAL A 498 9.78 22.02 28.12
C VAL A 498 9.92 20.50 28.16
N ALA A 499 8.83 19.81 28.48
CA ALA A 499 8.70 18.37 28.32
C ALA A 499 7.81 18.05 27.13
N PHE A 500 8.00 16.88 26.55
CA PHE A 500 7.21 16.38 25.43
C PHE A 500 6.51 15.08 25.79
N LEU A 501 5.33 14.87 25.24
CA LEU A 501 4.59 13.63 25.26
C LEU A 501 4.69 12.97 23.89
N THR A 502 5.13 11.72 23.84
CA THR A 502 5.06 10.89 22.62
C THR A 502 3.64 10.37 22.39
N ASP A 503 3.32 9.95 21.19
CA ASP A 503 2.02 9.31 20.92
C ASP A 503 1.85 8.00 21.70
N GLY A 504 2.94 7.31 22.08
CA GLY A 504 2.96 6.17 23.01
C GLY A 504 2.79 6.53 24.50
N GLY A 505 2.53 7.81 24.84
CA GLY A 505 2.29 8.25 26.22
C GLY A 505 3.52 8.47 27.10
N GLN A 506 4.74 8.34 26.55
CA GLN A 506 5.99 8.58 27.30
C GLN A 506 6.24 10.08 27.43
N VAL A 507 6.59 10.54 28.65
CA VAL A 507 6.99 11.92 28.92
C VAL A 507 8.50 12.04 28.84
N LEU A 508 8.99 12.89 27.94
CA LEU A 508 10.42 13.15 27.70
C LEU A 508 10.76 14.58 28.14
N ASP A 509 11.82 14.71 28.92
CA ASP A 509 12.37 16.01 29.32
C ASP A 509 13.41 16.47 28.29
N ALA A 510 13.33 17.72 27.84
CA ALA A 510 14.32 18.30 26.93
C ALA A 510 15.59 18.67 27.68
N GLU A 511 16.66 17.92 27.48
CA GLU A 511 17.98 18.30 27.97
C GLU A 511 18.56 19.49 27.19
N THR A 512 19.35 20.36 27.86
CA THR A 512 19.70 21.67 27.31
C THR A 512 20.91 21.68 26.36
N ASP A 513 21.71 20.60 26.29
CA ASP A 513 23.05 20.62 25.71
C ASP A 513 23.25 19.90 24.38
N ALA A 514 22.19 19.44 23.71
CA ALA A 514 22.35 18.79 22.41
C ALA A 514 22.40 19.84 21.27
N GLU A 515 23.57 19.99 20.66
CA GLU A 515 23.70 20.63 19.34
C GLU A 515 22.93 19.76 18.31
N ALA A 516 21.75 20.19 17.88
CA ALA A 516 21.04 19.44 16.85
C ALA A 516 20.13 20.33 16.03
N SER A 517 20.30 20.21 14.71
CA SER A 517 19.39 20.74 13.71
C SER A 517 18.89 19.56 12.88
N LEU A 518 17.98 18.76 13.44
CA LEU A 518 17.25 17.75 12.67
C LEU A 518 16.08 18.38 11.92
N PRO A 519 15.66 17.79 10.79
CA PRO A 519 14.42 18.19 10.12
C PRO A 519 13.25 18.15 11.10
N ALA A 520 12.57 19.29 11.27
CA ALA A 520 11.42 19.43 12.15
C ALA A 520 10.36 20.34 11.54
N ALA A 521 9.10 20.12 11.93
CA ALA A 521 7.96 20.98 11.57
C ALA A 521 6.89 20.91 12.65
N VAL A 522 6.10 21.98 12.80
CA VAL A 522 5.01 22.06 13.79
C VAL A 522 3.69 21.87 13.04
N ASP A 523 2.83 20.97 13.55
CA ASP A 523 1.50 20.77 12.99
C ASP A 523 0.48 21.80 13.52
N ALA A 524 -0.73 21.77 12.95
CA ALA A 524 -1.80 22.68 13.32
C ALA A 524 -2.25 22.53 14.79
N ASP A 525 -2.02 21.37 15.40
CA ASP A 525 -2.33 21.08 16.82
C ASP A 525 -1.22 21.53 17.77
N GLY A 526 -0.10 22.03 17.23
CA GLY A 526 1.08 22.46 17.96
C GLY A 526 2.02 21.32 18.37
N ALA A 527 1.83 20.10 17.86
CA ALA A 527 2.82 19.04 18.04
C ALA A 527 3.96 19.21 17.04
N VAL A 528 5.15 18.77 17.45
CA VAL A 528 6.36 18.87 16.64
C VAL A 528 6.69 17.50 16.05
N TRP A 529 6.81 17.46 14.75
CA TRP A 529 7.33 16.32 14.00
C TRP A 529 8.82 16.48 13.81
N VAL A 530 9.60 15.46 14.11
CA VAL A 530 11.06 15.46 13.96
C VAL A 530 11.48 14.18 13.26
N SER A 531 12.40 14.29 12.30
CA SER A 531 12.99 13.13 11.60
C SER A 531 14.46 12.98 11.96
N GLU A 532 14.87 11.75 12.27
CA GLU A 532 16.26 11.35 12.44
C GLU A 532 16.51 10.02 11.75
N GLN A 533 17.35 10.00 10.73
CA GLN A 533 17.72 8.79 9.98
C GLN A 533 16.50 7.98 9.50
N GLY A 534 15.52 8.64 8.88
CA GLY A 534 14.30 8.01 8.37
C GLY A 534 13.27 7.61 9.43
N ARG A 535 13.58 7.80 10.72
CA ARG A 535 12.61 7.64 11.81
C ARG A 535 11.96 8.95 12.12
N VAL A 536 10.66 8.94 12.37
CA VAL A 536 9.89 10.14 12.68
C VAL A 536 9.27 10.00 14.07
N ALA A 537 9.31 11.08 14.84
CA ALA A 537 8.59 11.18 16.10
C ALA A 537 7.67 12.40 16.08
N ARG A 538 6.45 12.22 16.55
CA ARG A 538 5.49 13.29 16.83
C ARG A 538 5.51 13.59 18.34
N LEU A 539 5.91 14.79 18.71
CA LEU A 539 6.17 15.22 20.08
C LEU A 539 5.23 16.35 20.47
N ARG A 540 4.32 16.08 21.42
CA ARG A 540 3.38 17.10 21.93
C ARG A 540 4.01 17.85 23.10
N PRO A 541 4.15 19.17 23.04
CA PRO A 541 4.67 19.93 24.17
C PRO A 541 3.69 19.88 25.34
N LEU A 542 4.19 19.61 26.54
CA LEU A 542 3.43 19.60 27.77
C LEU A 542 3.70 20.86 28.60
N ASP A 543 2.61 21.53 29.03
CA ASP A 543 2.72 22.52 30.09
C ASP A 543 3.01 21.86 31.45
N ARG A 544 3.42 22.66 32.42
CA ARG A 544 3.78 22.19 33.78
C ARG A 544 2.63 21.43 34.46
N ARG A 545 1.40 21.83 34.22
CA ARG A 545 0.21 21.19 34.78
C ARG A 545 -0.09 19.85 34.12
N ALA A 546 -0.02 19.77 32.82
CA ALA A 546 -0.22 18.54 32.05
C ALA A 546 0.88 17.51 32.40
N ARG A 547 2.14 17.96 32.48
CA ARG A 547 3.30 17.12 32.92
C ARG A 547 3.06 16.54 34.32
N MET A 548 2.60 17.34 35.29
CA MET A 548 2.29 16.88 36.64
C MET A 548 1.14 15.86 36.61
N LYS A 549 0.10 16.13 35.85
CA LYS A 549 -1.07 15.23 35.69
C LYS A 549 -0.64 13.86 35.14
N HIS A 550 0.20 13.83 34.11
CA HIS A 550 0.74 12.58 33.54
C HIS A 550 1.62 11.82 34.54
N ARG A 551 2.49 12.53 35.29
CA ARG A 551 3.30 11.91 36.35
C ARG A 551 2.48 11.32 37.50
N LEU A 552 1.37 11.95 37.85
CA LEU A 552 0.44 11.45 38.88
C LEU A 552 -0.35 10.24 38.37
N ALA A 553 -0.83 10.29 37.12
CA ALA A 553 -1.53 9.17 36.51
C ALA A 553 -0.63 7.91 36.40
N ALA A 554 0.64 8.08 36.01
CA ALA A 554 1.60 6.98 35.94
C ALA A 554 1.96 6.35 37.31
N ARG A 555 1.65 7.01 38.43
CA ARG A 555 1.86 6.50 39.79
C ARG A 555 0.65 5.79 40.39
N GLN A 556 -0.52 5.98 39.79
CA GLN A 556 -1.72 5.23 40.17
C GLN A 556 -1.62 3.87 39.48
N PRO A 557 -1.70 2.73 40.21
CA PRO A 557 -1.84 1.45 39.55
C PRO A 557 -3.07 1.56 38.64
N GLU A 558 -2.94 1.09 37.41
CA GLU A 558 -4.08 0.89 36.53
C GLU A 558 -5.08 0.00 37.26
N SER A 559 -6.00 0.60 38.01
CA SER A 559 -7.27 -0.03 38.20
C SER A 559 -7.84 -0.10 36.79
N ALA A 560 -8.02 -1.30 36.28
CA ALA A 560 -8.60 -1.56 34.98
C ALA A 560 -10.03 -0.98 34.94
N ALA A 561 -10.15 0.34 34.85
CA ALA A 561 -11.36 0.98 34.38
C ALA A 561 -11.36 0.72 32.88
N THR A 562 -11.91 -0.43 32.50
CA THR A 562 -12.26 -0.75 31.12
C THR A 562 -13.06 0.44 30.58
N THR A 563 -12.46 1.19 29.66
CA THR A 563 -13.20 2.26 28.98
C THR A 563 -14.34 1.62 28.23
N PRO A 564 -15.61 2.00 28.50
CA PRO A 564 -16.75 1.33 27.86
C PRO A 564 -16.84 1.58 26.37
N GLU A 565 -16.03 2.48 25.84
CA GLU A 565 -16.10 2.94 24.46
C GLU A 565 -15.15 2.15 23.55
N ALA A 566 -15.71 1.54 22.50
CA ALA A 566 -14.97 1.04 21.36
C ALA A 566 -14.76 2.19 20.37
N ARG A 567 -13.50 2.52 20.07
CA ARG A 567 -13.14 3.71 19.28
C ARG A 567 -12.54 3.33 17.94
N ALA A 568 -12.83 4.15 16.92
CA ALA A 568 -12.24 4.02 15.59
C ALA A 568 -10.72 4.16 15.66
N PRO A 569 -9.93 3.15 15.21
CA PRO A 569 -8.47 3.21 15.23
C PRO A 569 -7.91 4.16 14.17
N MET A 570 -8.66 4.40 13.11
CA MET A 570 -8.30 5.23 11.96
C MET A 570 -9.52 5.99 11.43
N PRO A 571 -9.35 7.07 10.65
CA PRO A 571 -10.45 7.67 9.91
C PRO A 571 -10.85 6.76 8.75
N GLY A 572 -12.15 6.62 8.47
CA GLY A 572 -12.62 5.77 7.36
C GLY A 572 -14.14 5.63 7.32
N ASN A 573 -14.62 4.85 6.35
CA ASN A 573 -16.03 4.51 6.20
C ASN A 573 -16.38 3.27 7.01
N VAL A 574 -17.54 3.27 7.68
CA VAL A 574 -18.10 2.07 8.30
C VAL A 574 -18.65 1.17 7.18
N VAL A 575 -17.99 0.04 6.94
CA VAL A 575 -18.36 -0.89 5.85
C VAL A 575 -19.18 -2.08 6.34
N ALA A 576 -19.05 -2.44 7.62
CA ALA A 576 -19.85 -3.49 8.21
C ALA A 576 -20.15 -3.20 9.68
N VAL A 577 -21.31 -3.66 10.14
CA VAL A 577 -21.72 -3.77 11.54
C VAL A 577 -21.96 -5.26 11.81
N HIS A 578 -21.21 -5.84 12.76
CA HIS A 578 -21.17 -7.29 13.00
C HIS A 578 -22.16 -7.77 14.06
N VAL A 579 -22.69 -6.85 14.87
CA VAL A 579 -23.57 -7.13 16.00
C VAL A 579 -24.81 -6.25 15.95
N GLU A 580 -25.91 -6.71 16.55
CA GLU A 580 -27.11 -5.88 16.71
C GLU A 580 -26.97 -4.96 17.92
N ASP A 581 -27.60 -3.78 17.86
CA ASP A 581 -27.65 -2.88 19.02
C ASP A 581 -28.39 -3.54 20.20
N GLY A 582 -27.77 -3.52 21.38
CA GLY A 582 -28.26 -4.22 22.55
C GLY A 582 -27.85 -5.69 22.66
N ALA A 583 -27.05 -6.22 21.73
CA ALA A 583 -26.53 -7.60 21.81
C ALA A 583 -25.51 -7.74 22.94
N THR A 584 -25.39 -8.96 23.47
CA THR A 584 -24.31 -9.35 24.39
C THR A 584 -23.09 -9.75 23.57
N VAL A 585 -21.94 -9.18 23.92
CA VAL A 585 -20.66 -9.40 23.23
C VAL A 585 -19.58 -9.83 24.22
N SER A 586 -18.61 -10.58 23.73
CA SER A 586 -17.42 -10.98 24.47
C SER A 586 -16.23 -10.07 24.12
N GLN A 587 -15.27 -9.93 25.06
CA GLN A 587 -14.03 -9.20 24.82
C GLN A 587 -13.34 -9.72 23.56
N GLY A 588 -12.95 -8.79 22.67
CA GLY A 588 -12.30 -9.14 21.41
C GLY A 588 -13.26 -9.50 20.27
N GLU A 589 -14.58 -9.54 20.50
CA GLU A 589 -15.56 -9.75 19.43
C GLU A 589 -15.65 -8.55 18.50
N PRO A 590 -15.68 -8.73 17.16
CA PRO A 590 -15.81 -7.63 16.20
C PRO A 590 -17.18 -6.95 16.33
N LEU A 591 -17.19 -5.63 16.49
CA LEU A 591 -18.41 -4.82 16.59
C LEU A 591 -18.73 -4.13 15.26
N VAL A 592 -17.74 -3.47 14.69
CA VAL A 592 -17.86 -2.64 13.48
C VAL A 592 -16.59 -2.81 12.67
N SER A 593 -16.68 -2.84 11.33
CA SER A 593 -15.51 -2.74 10.45
C SER A 593 -15.43 -1.34 9.84
N ILE A 594 -14.24 -0.74 9.91
CA ILE A 594 -13.93 0.54 9.29
C ILE A 594 -12.97 0.32 8.14
N GLU A 595 -13.29 0.84 6.96
CA GLU A 595 -12.43 0.80 5.79
C GLU A 595 -11.82 2.18 5.52
N ALA A 596 -10.51 2.21 5.31
CA ALA A 596 -9.79 3.34 4.74
C ALA A 596 -8.67 2.81 3.84
N MET A 597 -8.41 3.48 2.72
CA MET A 597 -7.29 3.16 1.82
C MET A 597 -7.24 1.67 1.42
N LYS A 598 -8.41 1.05 1.13
CA LYS A 598 -8.57 -0.38 0.79
C LYS A 598 -8.21 -1.36 1.93
N MET A 599 -8.00 -0.87 3.15
CA MET A 599 -7.79 -1.69 4.34
C MET A 599 -9.03 -1.67 5.22
N GLU A 600 -9.52 -2.85 5.58
CA GLU A 600 -10.63 -3.04 6.50
C GLU A 600 -10.09 -3.39 7.89
N HIS A 601 -10.53 -2.67 8.90
CA HIS A 601 -10.11 -2.88 10.28
C HIS A 601 -11.32 -3.10 11.19
N PRO A 602 -11.40 -4.26 11.89
CA PRO A 602 -12.44 -4.49 12.87
C PRO A 602 -12.16 -3.67 14.14
N VAL A 603 -13.19 -3.04 14.66
CA VAL A 603 -13.20 -2.46 16.00
C VAL A 603 -13.77 -3.49 16.93
N LEU A 604 -12.96 -3.91 17.92
CA LEU A 604 -13.29 -5.02 18.82
C LEU A 604 -13.92 -4.53 20.12
N ALA A 605 -14.72 -5.40 20.74
CA ALA A 605 -15.27 -5.16 22.07
C ALA A 605 -14.14 -5.06 23.12
N PRO A 606 -14.07 -3.97 23.91
CA PRO A 606 -13.02 -3.77 24.91
C PRO A 606 -13.12 -4.71 26.10
N HIS A 607 -14.32 -5.22 26.38
CA HIS A 607 -14.64 -6.17 27.45
C HIS A 607 -15.99 -6.84 27.19
N ASP A 608 -16.36 -7.86 27.98
CA ASP A 608 -17.67 -8.49 27.95
C ASP A 608 -18.76 -7.51 28.39
N GLY A 609 -19.92 -7.54 27.71
CA GLY A 609 -21.02 -6.66 28.07
C GLY A 609 -22.11 -6.55 27.02
N THR A 610 -22.99 -5.57 27.20
CA THR A 610 -24.03 -5.22 26.22
C THR A 610 -23.58 -4.06 25.36
N VAL A 611 -23.61 -4.23 24.03
CA VAL A 611 -23.16 -3.22 23.07
C VAL A 611 -24.25 -2.21 22.74
N HIS A 612 -23.89 -0.93 22.64
CA HIS A 612 -24.69 0.14 22.03
C HIS A 612 -23.91 0.74 20.88
N LEU A 613 -24.47 0.62 19.68
CA LEU A 613 -23.88 1.14 18.46
C LEU A 613 -24.09 2.65 18.34
N LEU A 614 -23.06 3.38 17.90
CA LEU A 614 -23.07 4.83 17.71
C LEU A 614 -22.93 5.22 16.24
N VAL A 615 -22.75 4.25 15.35
CA VAL A 615 -22.58 4.44 13.91
C VAL A 615 -23.34 3.37 13.12
N ALA A 616 -23.62 3.67 11.85
CA ALA A 616 -24.25 2.77 10.90
C ALA A 616 -23.33 2.54 9.68
N VAL A 617 -23.63 1.50 8.88
CA VAL A 617 -22.94 1.26 7.60
C VAL A 617 -23.12 2.47 6.69
N GLY A 618 -21.99 2.97 6.13
CA GLY A 618 -21.92 4.17 5.30
C GLY A 618 -21.51 5.44 6.05
N ASP A 619 -21.49 5.44 7.39
CA ASP A 619 -21.03 6.58 8.17
C ASP A 619 -19.51 6.77 8.05
N GLN A 620 -19.08 8.05 8.11
CA GLN A 620 -17.66 8.42 8.21
C GLN A 620 -17.24 8.50 9.68
N ALA A 621 -16.28 7.68 10.09
CA ALA A 621 -15.66 7.73 11.40
C ALA A 621 -14.35 8.52 11.38
N ARG A 622 -14.05 9.26 12.45
CA ARG A 622 -12.76 9.93 12.67
C ARG A 622 -11.90 9.10 13.62
N ARG A 623 -10.58 9.15 13.48
CA ARG A 623 -9.65 8.50 14.43
C ARG A 623 -9.99 8.90 15.88
N GLY A 624 -10.16 7.90 16.77
CA GLY A 624 -10.50 8.11 18.17
C GLY A 624 -12.00 8.40 18.44
N GLN A 625 -12.84 8.47 17.41
CA GLN A 625 -14.29 8.65 17.58
C GLN A 625 -14.88 7.37 18.19
N PRO A 626 -15.73 7.47 19.24
CA PRO A 626 -16.50 6.33 19.73
C PRO A 626 -17.43 5.81 18.62
N VAL A 627 -17.39 4.53 18.33
CA VAL A 627 -18.27 3.86 17.34
C VAL A 627 -19.25 2.90 18.00
N ALA A 628 -18.94 2.45 19.21
CA ALA A 628 -19.83 1.71 20.07
C ALA A 628 -19.48 1.95 21.53
N THR A 629 -20.44 1.67 22.43
CA THR A 629 -20.21 1.61 23.89
C THR A 629 -20.59 0.23 24.36
N VAL A 630 -19.72 -0.43 25.13
CA VAL A 630 -20.01 -1.73 25.74
C VAL A 630 -20.21 -1.51 27.23
N ILE A 631 -21.40 -1.84 27.74
CA ILE A 631 -21.75 -1.71 29.16
C ILE A 631 -21.48 -3.06 29.83
N PRO A 632 -20.56 -3.13 30.82
CA PRO A 632 -20.31 -4.37 31.54
C PRO A 632 -21.56 -4.92 32.19
N HIS A 633 -21.75 -6.24 32.16
CA HIS A 633 -22.78 -6.84 32.99
C HIS A 633 -22.43 -6.61 34.46
N ALA A 634 -23.36 -6.08 35.26
CA ALA A 634 -23.18 -5.99 36.71
C ALA A 634 -22.91 -7.41 37.25
N GLU A 635 -21.75 -7.62 37.85
CA GLU A 635 -21.52 -8.85 38.62
C GLU A 635 -22.68 -8.99 39.60
N SER A 636 -23.43 -10.07 39.47
CA SER A 636 -24.45 -10.44 40.44
C SER A 636 -23.75 -10.69 41.78
N ALA A 637 -23.76 -9.70 42.64
CA ALA A 637 -23.40 -9.85 44.05
C ALA A 637 -24.52 -10.64 44.74
N ASP A 638 -24.54 -11.99 44.54
CA ASP A 638 -25.37 -12.87 45.30
C ASP A 638 -24.72 -14.28 45.34
N SER A 639 -23.92 -14.53 46.36
CA SER A 639 -23.85 -15.82 47.05
C SER A 639 -22.73 -15.85 48.11
N GLU A 640 -22.85 -15.03 49.17
CA GLU A 640 -22.27 -15.42 50.47
C GLU A 640 -23.21 -14.90 51.57
N GLY A 641 -24.08 -15.79 52.02
CA GLY A 641 -24.93 -15.44 53.14
C GLY A 641 -26.03 -16.46 53.42
N ALA A 642 -25.68 -17.73 53.65
CA ALA A 642 -26.55 -18.61 54.46
C ALA A 642 -25.85 -19.97 54.66
N SER A 643 -25.13 -20.17 55.75
CA SER A 643 -25.22 -21.32 56.68
C SER A 643 -24.15 -21.20 57.74
#